data_2d2aff939f0b120a024dcda76e7a4400
#
_entry.id   2d2aff939f0b120a024dcda76e7a4400
#
_cell.length_a   1.000
_cell.length_b   1.000
_cell.length_c   1.000
_cell.angle_alpha   90.00
_cell.angle_beta   90.00
_cell.angle_gamma   90.00
#
_symmetry.space_group_name_H-M   'P 1'
#
loop_
_entity.id
_entity.type
_entity.pdbx_description
1 polymer ?
#
loop_
_entity_poly.entity_id
_entity_poly.type
_entity_poly.pdbx_seq_one_letter_code
_entity_poly.pdbx_strand_id
1 'polypeptide(L)'
;MPQTYLCFLWHMHQPFYKDLISGEYKLPWTRMHALKDYYGMVRILEEFPKIHQTFNLVPSMMAQVAEYASGAAVDPYLQAALEPAENLSEETRRFVLRHSFYSDPQHMIYRYPRYGELFDAWKAQKPAGGRVMFSAQDFRDLQMWSQLAWFDEEFQQTDPDVAEWVRRGRNFTLADQRRMGEKQREIAGQVQPEYQKLAASGQIEISTTPFYHPILPLVCDSQIAGVSHPNVPLPPRFRYPQDARRQLAMSREYIANVFGAPPAGLWPSEGSVSDEVFSIASDLGFSWAATDSGVLNRTVGHGVPVEGLYRPYQWRQGKGSLGVIFRDHFLSDLIGFVYSKMDAAAAADDFLHRIRDNCSGILASGRDALVPIILDGENAWEYYHRNGRPFLRELYGRISNEPRMTAVTVSEGLKLLAPEPLDHIFPGSWINANFDVWIGAEEDNQAWTQLLRARETFDSATAVTGDKRNLAFEELLIAEGSDWCWWYGPEHDSENRPEFDQLYRSHLANVYRFLNLAPPEELSRPILRVALPATMIEPTGPITPVIDGEVTSYFEWLGAGVYRADERAGSMHGKKFLVKEVQFGSDDVNFYLRLDFHAAYQQELAGMEARITAGPRENGETSYLAIGFTHGGATIKEARMAVASENMPPPGPAECMLSRVLEVRVSLPAMGVRRGQGIRFQCSLWQGGLPMDAVPQQGWLEMRTTDPARMEE
;
A
#
# COMPACT_ATOMS: atom_id res chain seq x y z
N MET A 1 38.49 -0.35 7.89
CA MET A 1 37.55 0.44 8.75
C MET A 1 36.18 -0.18 8.56
N PRO A 2 35.39 -0.29 9.61
CA PRO A 2 34.02 -0.82 9.49
C PRO A 2 33.17 -0.08 8.47
N GLN A 3 32.28 -0.79 7.81
CA GLN A 3 31.46 -0.32 6.70
C GLN A 3 29.96 -0.49 7.01
N THR A 4 29.13 0.33 6.41
CA THR A 4 27.67 0.17 6.36
C THR A 4 27.30 -0.35 4.97
N TYR A 5 26.69 -1.52 4.92
CA TYR A 5 26.17 -2.11 3.70
C TYR A 5 24.67 -1.89 3.65
N LEU A 6 24.19 -1.23 2.59
CA LEU A 6 22.76 -0.97 2.37
C LEU A 6 22.22 -2.03 1.43
N CYS A 7 21.21 -2.76 1.89
CA CYS A 7 20.63 -3.86 1.15
C CYS A 7 19.19 -3.49 0.77
N PHE A 8 19.03 -2.90 -0.43
CA PHE A 8 17.70 -2.60 -0.97
C PHE A 8 17.12 -3.83 -1.65
N LEU A 9 15.88 -4.19 -1.26
CA LEU A 9 15.07 -5.18 -1.94
C LEU A 9 13.75 -4.54 -2.36
N TRP A 10 13.54 -4.43 -3.66
CA TRP A 10 12.31 -3.89 -4.25
C TRP A 10 11.41 -5.04 -4.67
N HIS A 11 10.26 -5.15 -4.02
CA HIS A 11 9.24 -6.14 -4.34
C HIS A 11 8.35 -5.62 -5.46
N MET A 12 8.36 -6.29 -6.62
CA MET A 12 7.57 -5.95 -7.80
C MET A 12 6.44 -6.95 -7.95
N HIS A 13 5.22 -6.51 -7.66
CA HIS A 13 4.04 -7.36 -7.61
C HIS A 13 2.80 -6.67 -8.16
N GLN A 14 1.99 -7.44 -8.84
CA GLN A 14 0.59 -7.14 -9.10
C GLN A 14 -0.24 -8.42 -9.05
N PRO A 15 -1.49 -8.36 -8.58
CA PRO A 15 -2.43 -9.47 -8.62
C PRO A 15 -2.57 -10.08 -10.01
N PHE A 16 -3.00 -11.31 -10.06
CA PHE A 16 -3.30 -11.95 -11.34
C PHE A 16 -4.70 -11.54 -11.83
N TYR A 17 -4.76 -10.61 -12.77
CA TYR A 17 -6.01 -9.95 -13.19
C TYR A 17 -6.77 -10.66 -14.30
N LYS A 18 -6.25 -11.74 -14.86
CA LYS A 18 -6.82 -12.43 -16.01
C LYS A 18 -7.80 -13.52 -15.61
N ASP A 19 -9.03 -13.46 -16.09
CA ASP A 19 -9.96 -14.59 -16.08
C ASP A 19 -9.54 -15.60 -17.15
N LEU A 20 -9.21 -16.83 -16.77
CA LEU A 20 -8.69 -17.83 -17.70
C LEU A 20 -9.74 -18.36 -18.70
N ILE A 21 -11.05 -18.20 -18.43
CA ILE A 21 -12.09 -18.63 -19.37
C ILE A 21 -12.36 -17.56 -20.42
N SER A 22 -12.54 -16.31 -20.02
CA SER A 22 -12.75 -15.21 -20.99
C SER A 22 -11.47 -14.77 -21.66
N GLY A 23 -10.32 -14.97 -21.02
CA GLY A 23 -9.01 -14.47 -21.45
C GLY A 23 -8.83 -12.97 -21.20
N GLU A 24 -9.80 -12.30 -20.56
CA GLU A 24 -9.80 -10.85 -20.33
C GLU A 24 -9.11 -10.48 -19.02
N TYR A 25 -8.38 -9.37 -19.06
CA TYR A 25 -7.89 -8.69 -17.87
C TYR A 25 -9.01 -7.85 -17.24
N LYS A 26 -9.34 -8.11 -15.98
CA LYS A 26 -10.42 -7.41 -15.28
C LYS A 26 -9.99 -6.06 -14.70
N LEU A 27 -8.68 -5.83 -14.53
CA LEU A 27 -8.09 -4.57 -14.09
C LEU A 27 -6.79 -4.30 -14.85
N PRO A 28 -6.40 -3.01 -15.09
CA PRO A 28 -5.31 -2.65 -16.00
C PRO A 28 -3.95 -2.50 -15.30
N TRP A 29 -3.84 -2.73 -13.99
CA TRP A 29 -2.74 -2.23 -13.17
C TRP A 29 -1.39 -2.80 -13.58
N THR A 30 -1.28 -4.09 -13.95
CA THR A 30 -0.01 -4.65 -14.43
C THR A 30 0.53 -3.88 -15.63
N ARG A 31 -0.34 -3.49 -16.58
CA ARG A 31 0.06 -2.69 -17.74
C ARG A 31 0.46 -1.27 -17.32
N MET A 32 -0.32 -0.64 -16.46
CA MET A 32 -0.04 0.73 -16.02
C MET A 32 1.31 0.82 -15.31
N HIS A 33 1.62 -0.10 -14.39
CA HIS A 33 2.91 -0.16 -13.72
C HIS A 33 4.05 -0.61 -14.64
N ALA A 34 3.78 -1.41 -15.68
CA ALA A 34 4.78 -1.74 -16.69
C ALA A 34 5.25 -0.51 -17.48
N LEU A 35 4.35 0.47 -17.71
CA LEU A 35 4.69 1.72 -18.38
C LEU A 35 5.51 2.68 -17.51
N LYS A 36 5.46 2.53 -16.18
CA LYS A 36 6.01 3.48 -15.22
C LYS A 36 7.10 2.82 -14.36
N ASP A 37 6.70 2.04 -13.39
CA ASP A 37 7.56 1.65 -12.28
C ASP A 37 8.49 0.50 -12.63
N TYR A 38 7.99 -0.57 -13.27
CA TYR A 38 8.79 -1.76 -13.55
C TYR A 38 9.98 -1.45 -14.45
N TYR A 39 9.80 -0.63 -15.47
CA TYR A 39 10.91 -0.15 -16.27
C TYR A 39 11.76 0.88 -15.54
N GLY A 40 11.11 1.88 -14.95
CA GLY A 40 11.77 3.04 -14.39
C GLY A 40 12.70 2.74 -13.24
N MET A 41 12.29 1.85 -12.32
CA MET A 41 13.06 1.51 -11.12
C MET A 41 14.37 0.78 -11.42
N VAL A 42 14.40 -0.03 -12.47
CA VAL A 42 15.63 -0.72 -12.86
C VAL A 42 16.48 0.16 -13.79
N ARG A 43 15.86 0.92 -14.68
CA ARG A 43 16.54 1.78 -15.64
C ARG A 43 17.40 2.88 -15.00
N ILE A 44 16.94 3.49 -13.91
CA ILE A 44 17.68 4.53 -13.19
C ILE A 44 19.06 4.06 -12.69
N LEU A 45 19.22 2.76 -12.44
CA LEU A 45 20.50 2.21 -11.96
C LEU A 45 21.65 2.33 -12.97
N GLU A 46 21.37 2.48 -14.25
CA GLU A 46 22.41 2.75 -15.25
C GLU A 46 23.14 4.07 -15.00
N GLU A 47 22.49 5.04 -14.36
CA GLU A 47 23.12 6.29 -13.94
C GLU A 47 24.09 6.10 -12.76
N PHE A 48 23.93 4.98 -11.99
CA PHE A 48 24.63 4.74 -10.74
C PHE A 48 25.28 3.33 -10.68
N PRO A 49 26.33 3.05 -11.44
CA PRO A 49 26.91 1.71 -11.55
C PRO A 49 27.51 1.15 -10.24
N LYS A 50 27.65 1.97 -9.19
CA LYS A 50 28.11 1.54 -7.87
C LYS A 50 26.96 1.07 -6.97
N ILE A 51 25.73 1.26 -7.38
CA ILE A 51 24.54 0.89 -6.61
C ILE A 51 24.12 -0.51 -7.04
N HIS A 52 24.33 -1.48 -6.15
CA HIS A 52 23.83 -2.83 -6.33
C HIS A 52 22.55 -3.00 -5.52
N GLN A 53 21.54 -3.67 -6.09
CA GLN A 53 20.23 -3.86 -5.46
C GLN A 53 19.66 -5.23 -5.79
N THR A 54 18.72 -5.68 -4.96
CA THR A 54 17.92 -6.89 -5.23
C THR A 54 16.53 -6.49 -5.71
N PHE A 55 16.10 -7.05 -6.83
CA PHE A 55 14.72 -6.96 -7.30
C PHE A 55 14.03 -8.29 -7.10
N ASN A 56 12.94 -8.25 -6.38
CA ASN A 56 12.07 -9.39 -6.19
C ASN A 56 10.95 -9.33 -7.23
N LEU A 57 10.97 -10.26 -8.18
CA LEU A 57 10.04 -10.30 -9.29
C LEU A 57 9.03 -11.42 -9.09
N VAL A 58 7.75 -11.07 -8.99
CA VAL A 58 6.67 -12.04 -8.88
C VAL A 58 6.38 -12.62 -10.26
N PRO A 59 6.44 -13.95 -10.44
CA PRO A 59 6.30 -14.58 -11.75
C PRO A 59 4.96 -14.32 -12.44
N SER A 60 3.84 -14.30 -11.71
CA SER A 60 2.52 -14.01 -12.27
C SER A 60 2.45 -12.59 -12.86
N MET A 61 3.09 -11.61 -12.20
CA MET A 61 3.21 -10.24 -12.73
C MET A 61 4.05 -10.22 -14.01
N MET A 62 5.22 -10.87 -14.01
CA MET A 62 6.10 -10.93 -15.19
C MET A 62 5.43 -11.64 -16.38
N ALA A 63 4.65 -12.69 -16.14
CA ALA A 63 3.87 -13.37 -17.17
C ALA A 63 2.83 -12.45 -17.80
N GLN A 64 2.12 -11.66 -16.99
CA GLN A 64 1.16 -10.67 -17.48
C GLN A 64 1.86 -9.56 -18.29
N VAL A 65 3.00 -9.03 -17.85
CA VAL A 65 3.80 -8.06 -18.61
C VAL A 65 4.21 -8.63 -19.97
N ALA A 66 4.62 -9.91 -20.04
CA ALA A 66 4.97 -10.57 -21.29
C ALA A 66 3.76 -10.71 -22.25
N GLU A 67 2.55 -10.96 -21.73
CA GLU A 67 1.34 -10.97 -22.56
C GLU A 67 1.02 -9.58 -23.14
N TYR A 68 1.18 -8.51 -22.37
CA TYR A 68 1.03 -7.13 -22.89
C TYR A 68 2.09 -6.82 -23.95
N ALA A 69 3.34 -7.21 -23.71
CA ALA A 69 4.45 -7.02 -24.66
C ALA A 69 4.22 -7.75 -26.00
N SER A 70 3.68 -8.97 -25.95
CA SER A 70 3.35 -9.75 -27.16
C SER A 70 2.12 -9.23 -27.91
N GLY A 71 1.28 -8.43 -27.27
CA GLY A 71 -0.01 -7.99 -27.77
C GLY A 71 -1.12 -9.05 -27.65
N ALA A 72 -0.91 -10.10 -26.86
CA ALA A 72 -1.90 -11.15 -26.62
C ALA A 72 -2.93 -10.78 -25.54
N ALA A 73 -2.62 -9.78 -24.69
CA ALA A 73 -3.49 -9.35 -23.60
C ALA A 73 -4.79 -8.73 -24.12
N VAL A 74 -5.91 -9.20 -23.62
CA VAL A 74 -7.25 -8.64 -23.86
C VAL A 74 -7.64 -7.78 -22.67
N ASP A 75 -7.46 -6.46 -22.81
CA ASP A 75 -7.66 -5.46 -21.75
C ASP A 75 -8.78 -4.48 -22.15
N PRO A 76 -10.00 -4.58 -21.56
CA PRO A 76 -11.10 -3.67 -21.85
C PRO A 76 -10.79 -2.20 -21.56
N TYR A 77 -9.92 -1.90 -20.60
CA TYR A 77 -9.49 -0.54 -20.28
C TYR A 77 -8.64 0.05 -21.41
N LEU A 78 -7.70 -0.74 -21.94
CA LEU A 78 -6.90 -0.33 -23.09
C LEU A 78 -7.77 -0.21 -24.35
N GLN A 79 -8.69 -1.15 -24.56
CA GLN A 79 -9.62 -1.09 -25.69
C GLN A 79 -10.46 0.19 -25.63
N ALA A 80 -11.05 0.52 -24.48
CA ALA A 80 -11.80 1.76 -24.29
C ALA A 80 -10.93 3.02 -24.46
N ALA A 81 -9.66 2.98 -24.05
CA ALA A 81 -8.70 4.08 -24.25
C ALA A 81 -8.31 4.26 -25.72
N LEU A 82 -8.39 3.23 -26.55
CA LEU A 82 -8.03 3.25 -27.98
C LEU A 82 -9.24 3.37 -28.92
N GLU A 83 -10.46 3.20 -28.43
CA GLU A 83 -11.67 3.37 -29.24
C GLU A 83 -11.80 4.83 -29.69
N PRO A 84 -12.07 5.10 -31.00
CA PRO A 84 -12.24 6.46 -31.49
C PRO A 84 -13.35 7.18 -30.71
N ALA A 85 -13.05 8.36 -30.16
CA ALA A 85 -13.95 9.11 -29.28
C ALA A 85 -15.30 9.44 -29.90
N GLU A 86 -15.36 9.53 -31.24
CA GLU A 86 -16.60 9.74 -32.01
C GLU A 86 -17.53 8.52 -31.97
N ASN A 87 -16.97 7.33 -31.80
CA ASN A 87 -17.69 6.05 -31.84
C ASN A 87 -18.09 5.52 -30.48
N LEU A 88 -17.63 6.15 -29.39
CA LEU A 88 -17.92 5.71 -28.03
C LEU A 88 -19.43 5.59 -27.77
N SER A 89 -19.88 4.40 -27.42
CA SER A 89 -21.23 4.17 -26.91
C SER A 89 -21.44 4.90 -25.55
N GLU A 90 -22.69 5.08 -25.15
CA GLU A 90 -22.99 5.66 -23.82
C GLU A 90 -22.42 4.80 -22.67
N GLU A 91 -22.36 3.50 -22.86
CA GLU A 91 -21.77 2.58 -21.90
C GLU A 91 -20.24 2.78 -21.82
N THR A 92 -19.56 2.80 -22.97
CA THR A 92 -18.11 3.03 -23.03
C THR A 92 -17.73 4.42 -22.51
N ARG A 93 -18.56 5.46 -22.78
CA ARG A 93 -18.36 6.80 -22.22
C ARG A 93 -18.40 6.80 -20.68
N ARG A 94 -19.38 6.10 -20.10
CA ARG A 94 -19.46 5.95 -18.64
C ARG A 94 -18.27 5.16 -18.09
N PHE A 95 -17.86 4.13 -18.78
CA PHE A 95 -16.68 3.35 -18.42
C PHE A 95 -15.42 4.22 -18.43
N VAL A 96 -15.16 4.97 -19.49
CA VAL A 96 -14.02 5.91 -19.59
C VAL A 96 -14.08 6.94 -18.46
N LEU A 97 -15.22 7.58 -18.22
CA LEU A 97 -15.34 8.58 -17.14
C LEU A 97 -15.16 8.00 -15.74
N ARG A 98 -15.55 6.75 -15.51
CA ARG A 98 -15.37 6.07 -14.23
C ARG A 98 -13.91 5.75 -13.94
N HIS A 99 -13.17 5.31 -14.96
CA HIS A 99 -11.84 4.71 -14.77
C HIS A 99 -10.67 5.60 -15.20
N SER A 100 -10.92 6.71 -15.89
CA SER A 100 -9.82 7.53 -16.43
C SER A 100 -9.18 8.47 -15.41
N PHE A 101 -9.64 8.51 -14.17
CA PHE A 101 -9.09 9.36 -13.10
C PHE A 101 -8.51 8.56 -11.93
N TYR A 102 -8.19 7.29 -12.15
CA TYR A 102 -7.50 6.42 -11.20
C TYR A 102 -6.02 6.74 -11.14
N SER A 103 -5.69 7.92 -10.64
CA SER A 103 -4.31 8.42 -10.49
C SER A 103 -4.28 9.45 -9.37
N ASP A 104 -3.12 9.62 -8.73
CA ASP A 104 -2.98 10.67 -7.71
C ASP A 104 -3.32 12.06 -8.28
N PRO A 105 -4.28 12.78 -7.68
CA PRO A 105 -4.69 14.07 -8.22
C PRO A 105 -3.56 15.10 -8.26
N GLN A 106 -2.72 15.15 -7.24
CA GLN A 106 -1.71 16.19 -7.09
C GLN A 106 -0.52 15.99 -8.03
N HIS A 107 0.01 14.76 -8.09
CA HIS A 107 1.28 14.47 -8.77
C HIS A 107 1.08 13.93 -10.19
N MET A 108 -0.09 13.38 -10.50
CA MET A 108 -0.37 12.78 -11.79
C MET A 108 -1.45 13.52 -12.58
N ILE A 109 -2.56 13.98 -11.97
CA ILE A 109 -3.65 14.65 -12.71
C ILE A 109 -3.35 16.13 -12.90
N TYR A 110 -3.24 16.91 -11.81
CA TYR A 110 -3.01 18.36 -11.89
C TYR A 110 -1.62 18.75 -12.39
N ARG A 111 -0.71 17.81 -12.44
CA ARG A 111 0.58 17.99 -13.11
C ARG A 111 0.42 18.39 -14.58
N TYR A 112 -0.65 17.91 -15.23
CA TYR A 112 -0.94 18.15 -16.65
C TYR A 112 -2.19 19.04 -16.78
N PRO A 113 -2.05 20.31 -17.22
CA PRO A 113 -3.14 21.28 -17.19
C PRO A 113 -4.45 20.78 -17.82
N ARG A 114 -4.37 20.13 -18.99
CA ARG A 114 -5.56 19.62 -19.69
C ARG A 114 -6.23 18.48 -18.92
N TYR A 115 -5.44 17.61 -18.30
CA TYR A 115 -5.99 16.50 -17.51
C TYR A 115 -6.69 17.02 -16.26
N GLY A 116 -6.10 18.04 -15.59
CA GLY A 116 -6.73 18.75 -14.47
C GLY A 116 -8.04 19.45 -14.87
N GLU A 117 -8.07 20.15 -16.04
CA GLU A 117 -9.29 20.76 -16.57
C GLU A 117 -10.44 19.73 -16.74
N LEU A 118 -10.11 18.55 -17.29
CA LEU A 118 -11.08 17.47 -17.50
C LEU A 118 -11.55 16.87 -16.18
N PHE A 119 -10.66 16.72 -15.22
CA PHE A 119 -10.98 16.22 -13.89
C PHE A 119 -11.90 17.17 -13.12
N ASP A 120 -11.64 18.48 -13.16
CA ASP A 120 -12.48 19.49 -12.53
C ASP A 120 -13.86 19.57 -13.19
N ALA A 121 -13.93 19.48 -14.53
CA ALA A 121 -15.18 19.43 -15.26
C ALA A 121 -15.99 18.19 -14.91
N TRP A 122 -15.35 17.03 -14.74
CA TRP A 122 -16.01 15.79 -14.31
C TRP A 122 -16.54 15.90 -12.87
N LYS A 123 -15.72 16.41 -11.92
CA LYS A 123 -16.14 16.61 -10.52
C LYS A 123 -17.33 17.56 -10.39
N ALA A 124 -17.33 18.66 -11.14
CA ALA A 124 -18.40 19.62 -11.09
C ALA A 124 -19.76 19.07 -11.57
N GLN A 125 -19.75 18.06 -12.44
CA GLN A 125 -20.97 17.47 -13.01
C GLN A 125 -21.46 16.21 -12.25
N LYS A 126 -20.57 15.55 -11.46
CA LYS A 126 -20.91 14.32 -10.71
C LYS A 126 -22.05 14.51 -9.67
N PRO A 127 -22.10 15.58 -8.87
CA PRO A 127 -23.14 15.76 -7.84
C PRO A 127 -24.55 16.01 -8.39
N ALA A 128 -24.66 16.52 -9.61
CA ALA A 128 -25.95 16.91 -10.19
C ALA A 128 -26.75 15.74 -10.78
N GLY A 129 -26.24 14.49 -10.72
CA GLY A 129 -26.87 13.35 -11.39
C GLY A 129 -26.97 13.54 -12.92
N GLY A 130 -26.29 14.57 -13.44
CA GLY A 130 -26.34 15.01 -14.81
C GLY A 130 -25.39 14.20 -15.71
N ARG A 131 -25.72 14.18 -16.99
CA ARG A 131 -24.86 13.62 -18.02
C ARG A 131 -23.63 14.51 -18.17
N VAL A 132 -22.42 13.96 -18.03
CA VAL A 132 -21.18 14.70 -18.27
C VAL A 132 -21.13 15.11 -19.74
N MET A 133 -21.09 16.44 -19.98
CA MET A 133 -21.13 17.03 -21.31
C MET A 133 -19.71 17.21 -21.87
N PHE A 134 -19.05 16.08 -22.19
CA PHE A 134 -17.77 16.10 -22.88
C PHE A 134 -17.98 15.98 -24.39
N SER A 135 -17.25 16.78 -25.17
CA SER A 135 -17.15 16.63 -26.62
C SER A 135 -16.32 15.39 -26.98
N ALA A 136 -16.35 14.98 -28.24
CA ALA A 136 -15.47 13.88 -28.71
C ALA A 136 -13.99 14.20 -28.49
N GLN A 137 -13.59 15.49 -28.62
CA GLN A 137 -12.21 15.89 -28.36
C GLN A 137 -11.86 15.84 -26.87
N ASP A 138 -12.80 16.19 -25.97
CA ASP A 138 -12.58 16.04 -24.52
C ASP A 138 -12.38 14.58 -24.15
N PHE A 139 -13.19 13.67 -24.69
CA PHE A 139 -13.02 12.24 -24.48
C PHE A 139 -11.68 11.73 -25.03
N ARG A 140 -11.26 12.14 -26.21
CA ARG A 140 -9.97 11.74 -26.76
C ARG A 140 -8.79 12.27 -25.93
N ASP A 141 -8.86 13.53 -25.50
CA ASP A 141 -7.84 14.09 -24.61
C ASP A 141 -7.81 13.33 -23.27
N LEU A 142 -8.96 12.94 -22.72
CA LEU A 142 -9.06 12.15 -21.50
C LEU A 142 -8.51 10.72 -21.69
N GLN A 143 -8.89 10.04 -22.79
CA GLN A 143 -8.34 8.73 -23.14
C GLN A 143 -6.82 8.75 -23.26
N MET A 144 -6.25 9.79 -23.86
CA MET A 144 -4.79 9.94 -23.95
C MET A 144 -4.16 10.23 -22.58
N TRP A 145 -4.68 11.20 -21.82
CA TRP A 145 -4.08 11.59 -20.55
C TRP A 145 -4.18 10.51 -19.48
N SER A 146 -5.25 9.76 -19.44
CA SER A 146 -5.38 8.62 -18.51
C SER A 146 -4.30 7.55 -18.70
N GLN A 147 -3.68 7.52 -19.87
CA GLN A 147 -2.56 6.63 -20.18
C GLN A 147 -1.21 7.34 -20.06
N LEU A 148 -1.06 8.54 -20.64
CA LEU A 148 0.21 9.29 -20.68
C LEU A 148 0.73 9.64 -19.29
N ALA A 149 -0.16 9.90 -18.33
CA ALA A 149 0.22 10.17 -16.94
C ALA A 149 0.96 9.00 -16.28
N TRP A 150 0.80 7.78 -16.81
CA TRP A 150 1.46 6.55 -16.35
C TRP A 150 2.75 6.22 -17.10
N PHE A 151 3.15 7.01 -18.10
CA PHE A 151 4.44 6.78 -18.74
C PHE A 151 5.57 7.28 -17.84
N ASP A 152 6.60 6.47 -17.67
CA ASP A 152 7.78 6.84 -16.88
C ASP A 152 8.44 8.13 -17.36
N GLU A 153 9.06 8.85 -16.42
CA GLU A 153 9.79 10.10 -16.70
C GLU A 153 10.84 9.96 -17.82
N GLU A 154 11.47 8.81 -17.92
CA GLU A 154 12.43 8.52 -18.97
C GLU A 154 11.79 8.67 -20.34
N PHE A 155 10.63 8.03 -20.57
CA PHE A 155 9.91 8.12 -21.83
C PHE A 155 9.35 9.52 -22.09
N GLN A 156 8.87 10.19 -21.06
CA GLN A 156 8.36 11.57 -21.19
C GLN A 156 9.44 12.57 -21.63
N GLN A 157 10.71 12.29 -21.37
CA GLN A 157 11.84 13.16 -21.71
C GLN A 157 12.60 12.71 -22.96
N THR A 158 12.72 11.42 -23.21
CA THR A 158 13.64 10.89 -24.22
C THR A 158 12.93 10.24 -25.41
N ASP A 159 11.69 9.74 -25.24
CA ASP A 159 10.94 9.16 -26.36
C ASP A 159 10.30 10.26 -27.21
N PRO A 160 10.57 10.33 -28.53
CA PRO A 160 10.09 11.44 -29.36
C PRO A 160 8.56 11.56 -29.42
N ASP A 161 7.83 10.44 -29.46
CA ASP A 161 6.37 10.43 -29.53
C ASP A 161 5.79 10.92 -28.18
N VAL A 162 6.24 10.32 -27.07
CA VAL A 162 5.75 10.63 -25.73
C VAL A 162 6.06 12.07 -25.34
N ALA A 163 7.30 12.52 -25.56
CA ALA A 163 7.72 13.89 -25.26
C ALA A 163 6.89 14.92 -26.05
N GLU A 164 6.59 14.65 -27.32
CA GLU A 164 5.75 15.53 -28.15
C GLU A 164 4.31 15.58 -27.64
N TRP A 165 3.70 14.45 -27.29
CA TRP A 165 2.35 14.42 -26.74
C TRP A 165 2.24 15.18 -25.42
N VAL A 166 3.19 14.97 -24.50
CA VAL A 166 3.24 15.68 -23.22
C VAL A 166 3.42 17.19 -23.42
N ARG A 167 4.30 17.60 -24.34
CA ARG A 167 4.55 19.02 -24.66
C ARG A 167 3.32 19.67 -25.27
N ARG A 168 2.62 19.01 -26.20
CA ARG A 168 1.41 19.52 -26.86
C ARG A 168 0.21 19.58 -25.90
N GLY A 169 0.03 18.56 -25.09
CA GLY A 169 -0.85 18.53 -23.95
C GLY A 169 -2.34 18.43 -24.24
N ARG A 170 -2.81 18.67 -25.44
CA ARG A 170 -4.22 18.66 -25.85
C ARG A 170 -4.41 18.51 -27.34
N ASN A 171 -5.68 18.36 -27.77
CA ASN A 171 -6.06 18.22 -29.18
C ASN A 171 -5.38 17.02 -29.84
N PHE A 172 -5.34 15.92 -29.12
CA PHE A 172 -4.79 14.67 -29.65
C PHE A 172 -5.62 14.18 -30.85
N THR A 173 -4.92 13.57 -31.79
CA THR A 173 -5.54 13.00 -32.99
C THR A 173 -5.81 11.50 -32.82
N LEU A 174 -6.62 10.93 -33.69
CA LEU A 174 -6.82 9.49 -33.75
C LEU A 174 -5.52 8.74 -34.08
N ALA A 175 -4.61 9.37 -34.85
CA ALA A 175 -3.29 8.81 -35.14
C ALA A 175 -2.44 8.74 -33.88
N ASP A 176 -2.45 9.79 -33.04
CA ASP A 176 -1.74 9.79 -31.73
C ASP A 176 -2.28 8.68 -30.83
N GLN A 177 -3.59 8.54 -30.76
CA GLN A 177 -4.25 7.52 -29.93
C GLN A 177 -3.85 6.10 -30.34
N ARG A 178 -3.82 5.80 -31.64
CA ARG A 178 -3.35 4.51 -32.16
C ARG A 178 -1.87 4.27 -31.87
N ARG A 179 -1.04 5.29 -32.13
CA ARG A 179 0.39 5.21 -31.89
C ARG A 179 0.71 5.04 -30.39
N MET A 180 -0.07 5.66 -29.51
CA MET A 180 0.05 5.49 -28.06
C MET A 180 -0.19 4.02 -27.64
N GLY A 181 -1.17 3.34 -28.23
CA GLY A 181 -1.40 1.91 -28.00
C GLY A 181 -0.21 1.03 -28.43
N GLU A 182 0.40 1.33 -29.61
CA GLU A 182 1.63 0.65 -30.06
C GLU A 182 2.80 0.92 -29.10
N LYS A 183 2.96 2.17 -28.66
CA LYS A 183 4.01 2.59 -27.73
C LYS A 183 3.93 1.88 -26.39
N GLN A 184 2.73 1.68 -25.84
CA GLN A 184 2.56 0.92 -24.61
C GLN A 184 3.08 -0.51 -24.74
N ARG A 185 2.81 -1.17 -25.86
CA ARG A 185 3.33 -2.51 -26.14
C ARG A 185 4.86 -2.52 -26.29
N GLU A 186 5.42 -1.53 -26.99
CA GLU A 186 6.87 -1.36 -27.11
C GLU A 186 7.55 -1.23 -25.75
N ILE A 187 6.97 -0.42 -24.85
CA ILE A 187 7.51 -0.20 -23.50
C ILE A 187 7.39 -1.45 -22.65
N ALA A 188 6.23 -2.12 -22.63
CA ALA A 188 6.07 -3.39 -21.93
C ALA A 188 7.11 -4.42 -22.38
N GLY A 189 7.45 -4.42 -23.69
CA GLY A 189 8.50 -5.28 -24.27
C GLY A 189 9.92 -4.93 -23.83
N GLN A 190 10.17 -3.75 -23.25
CA GLN A 190 11.47 -3.35 -22.74
C GLN A 190 11.70 -3.74 -21.27
N VAL A 191 10.64 -4.01 -20.50
CA VAL A 191 10.75 -4.29 -19.06
C VAL A 191 11.68 -5.47 -18.79
N GLN A 192 11.35 -6.65 -19.28
CA GLN A 192 12.14 -7.86 -19.03
C GLN A 192 13.60 -7.77 -19.53
N PRO A 193 13.88 -7.28 -20.75
CA PRO A 193 15.25 -7.11 -21.24
C PRO A 193 16.11 -6.20 -20.36
N GLU A 194 15.53 -5.14 -19.76
CA GLU A 194 16.30 -4.22 -18.90
C GLU A 194 16.73 -4.91 -17.60
N TYR A 195 15.85 -5.69 -16.96
CA TYR A 195 16.23 -6.54 -15.82
C TYR A 195 17.29 -7.57 -16.19
N GLN A 196 17.15 -8.25 -17.34
CA GLN A 196 18.13 -9.24 -17.81
C GLN A 196 19.51 -8.62 -18.02
N LYS A 197 19.56 -7.43 -18.59
CA LYS A 197 20.80 -6.69 -18.85
C LYS A 197 21.55 -6.37 -17.55
N LEU A 198 20.86 -5.80 -16.55
CA LEU A 198 21.49 -5.43 -15.29
C LEU A 198 21.79 -6.64 -14.39
N ALA A 199 21.00 -7.69 -14.47
CA ALA A 199 21.32 -8.97 -13.82
C ALA A 199 22.55 -9.62 -14.42
N ALA A 200 22.70 -9.60 -15.75
CA ALA A 200 23.88 -10.14 -16.44
C ALA A 200 25.16 -9.34 -16.12
N SER A 201 25.07 -8.04 -15.87
CA SER A 201 26.21 -7.22 -15.41
C SER A 201 26.60 -7.46 -13.95
N GLY A 202 25.74 -8.13 -13.17
CA GLY A 202 25.93 -8.33 -11.73
C GLY A 202 25.54 -7.11 -10.88
N GLN A 203 24.99 -6.05 -11.47
CA GLN A 203 24.56 -4.87 -10.73
C GLN A 203 23.27 -5.13 -9.93
N ILE A 204 22.41 -6.03 -10.41
CA ILE A 204 21.23 -6.44 -9.66
C ILE A 204 21.20 -7.96 -9.44
N GLU A 205 20.59 -8.34 -8.33
CA GLU A 205 20.19 -9.72 -8.03
C GLU A 205 18.70 -9.87 -8.27
N ILE A 206 18.29 -10.96 -8.93
CA ILE A 206 16.89 -11.31 -9.06
C ILE A 206 16.53 -12.34 -7.99
N SER A 207 15.58 -12.01 -7.14
CA SER A 207 14.89 -12.93 -6.24
C SER A 207 13.44 -13.13 -6.68
N THR A 208 12.72 -14.02 -6.02
CA THR A 208 11.33 -14.31 -6.39
C THR A 208 10.42 -14.45 -5.18
N THR A 209 9.14 -14.56 -5.45
CA THR A 209 8.01 -14.79 -4.55
C THR A 209 7.27 -16.06 -5.06
N PRO A 210 6.41 -16.71 -4.26
CA PRO A 210 5.51 -17.74 -4.78
C PRO A 210 4.71 -17.28 -5.99
N PHE A 211 4.41 -18.16 -6.96
CA PHE A 211 3.99 -17.80 -8.32
C PHE A 211 2.78 -16.85 -8.35
N TYR A 212 1.71 -17.17 -7.61
CA TYR A 212 0.49 -16.36 -7.50
C TYR A 212 0.37 -15.64 -6.15
N HIS A 213 1.50 -15.42 -5.49
CA HIS A 213 1.59 -14.59 -4.28
C HIS A 213 0.74 -15.05 -3.08
N PRO A 214 0.61 -16.36 -2.75
CA PRO A 214 -0.14 -16.80 -1.58
C PRO A 214 0.60 -16.51 -0.27
N ILE A 215 -0.15 -16.37 0.83
CA ILE A 215 0.41 -16.41 2.20
C ILE A 215 0.78 -17.85 2.52
N LEU A 216 2.02 -18.24 2.21
CA LEU A 216 2.44 -19.65 2.29
C LEU A 216 2.20 -20.31 3.65
N PRO A 217 2.42 -19.66 4.81
CA PRO A 217 2.09 -20.25 6.11
C PRO A 217 0.63 -20.68 6.22
N LEU A 218 -0.30 -19.86 5.68
CA LEU A 218 -1.74 -20.17 5.71
C LEU A 218 -2.11 -21.28 4.73
N VAL A 219 -1.45 -21.36 3.58
CA VAL A 219 -1.64 -22.47 2.63
C VAL A 219 -1.10 -23.78 3.20
N CYS A 220 0.04 -23.74 3.88
CA CYS A 220 0.58 -24.91 4.59
C CYS A 220 -0.36 -25.38 5.69
N ASP A 221 -0.87 -24.47 6.51
CA ASP A 221 -1.83 -24.76 7.58
C ASP A 221 -2.47 -23.47 8.09
N SER A 222 -3.72 -23.21 7.75
CA SER A 222 -4.42 -21.98 8.14
C SER A 222 -4.54 -21.79 9.67
N GLN A 223 -4.46 -22.87 10.46
CA GLN A 223 -4.51 -22.82 11.91
C GLN A 223 -3.27 -22.17 12.54
N ILE A 224 -2.19 -21.98 11.77
CA ILE A 224 -0.97 -21.29 12.23
C ILE A 224 -1.25 -19.84 12.61
N ALA A 225 -2.29 -19.23 12.05
CA ALA A 225 -2.72 -17.87 12.41
C ALA A 225 -3.03 -17.74 13.90
N GLY A 226 -3.56 -18.77 14.54
CA GLY A 226 -3.81 -18.81 15.97
C GLY A 226 -2.55 -18.74 16.84
N VAL A 227 -1.37 -19.03 16.28
CA VAL A 227 -0.09 -18.85 16.98
C VAL A 227 0.31 -17.39 17.03
N SER A 228 0.19 -16.71 15.90
CA SER A 228 0.55 -15.29 15.79
C SER A 228 -0.51 -14.35 16.36
N HIS A 229 -1.78 -14.74 16.30
CA HIS A 229 -2.90 -14.00 16.89
C HIS A 229 -3.83 -14.95 17.68
N PRO A 230 -3.56 -15.20 18.96
CA PRO A 230 -4.43 -16.03 19.79
C PRO A 230 -5.86 -15.49 19.86
N ASN A 231 -6.83 -16.39 19.78
CA ASN A 231 -8.28 -16.11 19.79
C ASN A 231 -8.86 -15.44 18.52
N VAL A 232 -8.10 -15.31 17.43
CA VAL A 232 -8.67 -14.90 16.16
C VAL A 232 -9.71 -15.94 15.68
N PRO A 233 -10.89 -15.52 15.20
CA PRO A 233 -11.86 -16.45 14.61
C PRO A 233 -11.28 -17.04 13.33
N LEU A 234 -11.16 -18.36 13.25
CA LEU A 234 -10.58 -19.02 12.08
C LEU A 234 -11.67 -19.78 11.29
N PRO A 235 -11.52 -19.87 9.97
CA PRO A 235 -12.36 -20.71 9.11
C PRO A 235 -12.05 -22.19 9.33
N PRO A 236 -12.80 -23.12 8.68
CA PRO A 236 -12.41 -24.50 8.59
C PRO A 236 -10.96 -24.63 8.09
N ARG A 237 -10.21 -25.56 8.69
CA ARG A 237 -8.77 -25.71 8.45
C ARG A 237 -8.46 -26.00 6.98
N PHE A 238 -7.70 -25.10 6.35
CA PHE A 238 -7.06 -25.33 5.05
C PHE A 238 -5.63 -25.83 5.30
N ARG A 239 -5.25 -26.95 4.69
CA ARG A 239 -3.92 -27.54 4.88
C ARG A 239 -3.43 -28.26 3.62
N TYR A 240 -2.71 -27.51 2.80
CA TYR A 240 -2.17 -28.01 1.52
C TYR A 240 -0.70 -27.60 1.30
N PRO A 241 0.26 -28.08 2.11
CA PRO A 241 1.69 -27.73 1.96
C PRO A 241 2.27 -28.14 0.59
N GLN A 242 1.66 -29.10 -0.10
CA GLN A 242 2.03 -29.46 -1.46
C GLN A 242 1.71 -28.34 -2.47
N ASP A 243 0.65 -27.54 -2.24
CA ASP A 243 0.31 -26.39 -3.10
C ASP A 243 1.31 -25.26 -2.85
N ALA A 244 1.68 -24.98 -1.60
CA ALA A 244 2.77 -24.07 -1.25
C ALA A 244 4.10 -24.45 -1.93
N ARG A 245 4.47 -25.73 -1.91
CA ARG A 245 5.65 -26.26 -2.62
C ARG A 245 5.53 -26.07 -4.12
N ARG A 246 4.35 -26.30 -4.70
CA ARG A 246 4.10 -26.11 -6.12
C ARG A 246 4.27 -24.66 -6.54
N GLN A 247 3.70 -23.71 -5.79
CA GLN A 247 3.85 -22.27 -6.00
C GLN A 247 5.33 -21.86 -6.06
N LEU A 248 6.13 -22.31 -5.10
CA LEU A 248 7.58 -22.02 -5.05
C LEU A 248 8.36 -22.70 -6.18
N ALA A 249 8.04 -23.95 -6.51
CA ALA A 249 8.71 -24.67 -7.60
C ALA A 249 8.46 -24.01 -8.95
N MET A 250 7.20 -23.60 -9.23
CA MET A 250 6.84 -22.88 -10.45
C MET A 250 7.56 -21.55 -10.55
N SER A 251 7.68 -20.80 -9.46
CA SER A 251 8.40 -19.54 -9.44
C SER A 251 9.87 -19.71 -9.80
N ARG A 252 10.49 -20.68 -9.18
CA ARG A 252 11.92 -20.98 -9.41
C ARG A 252 12.19 -21.39 -10.84
N GLU A 253 11.31 -22.22 -11.41
CA GLU A 253 11.37 -22.64 -12.80
C GLU A 253 11.16 -21.46 -13.77
N TYR A 254 10.15 -20.61 -13.51
CA TYR A 254 9.86 -19.44 -14.34
C TYR A 254 11.05 -18.48 -14.39
N ILE A 255 11.59 -18.11 -13.22
CA ILE A 255 12.74 -17.20 -13.15
C ILE A 255 13.98 -17.82 -13.84
N ALA A 256 14.21 -19.12 -13.64
CA ALA A 256 15.31 -19.80 -14.31
C ALA A 256 15.17 -19.77 -15.85
N ASN A 257 13.96 -19.93 -16.36
CA ASN A 257 13.69 -19.86 -17.80
C ASN A 257 13.86 -18.44 -18.36
N VAL A 258 13.48 -17.42 -17.60
CA VAL A 258 13.58 -16.00 -18.00
C VAL A 258 15.00 -15.48 -17.88
N PHE A 259 15.70 -15.76 -16.78
CA PHE A 259 17.00 -15.15 -16.46
C PHE A 259 18.20 -16.11 -16.63
N GLY A 260 17.96 -17.36 -17.02
CA GLY A 260 19.00 -18.35 -17.31
C GLY A 260 19.57 -19.05 -16.06
N ALA A 261 19.15 -18.67 -14.86
CA ALA A 261 19.54 -19.29 -13.61
C ALA A 261 18.40 -19.22 -12.57
N PRO A 262 18.25 -20.24 -11.71
CA PRO A 262 17.26 -20.17 -10.64
C PRO A 262 17.63 -19.10 -9.61
N PRO A 263 16.62 -18.41 -9.03
CA PRO A 263 16.86 -17.38 -8.02
C PRO A 263 17.45 -18.01 -6.75
N ALA A 264 18.42 -17.32 -6.14
CA ALA A 264 18.99 -17.70 -4.87
C ALA A 264 18.07 -17.32 -3.70
N GLY A 265 17.31 -16.26 -3.85
CA GLY A 265 16.55 -15.60 -2.80
C GLY A 265 15.06 -15.72 -2.92
N LEU A 266 14.42 -15.72 -1.77
CA LEU A 266 12.98 -15.71 -1.59
C LEU A 266 12.56 -14.51 -0.72
N TRP A 267 11.74 -13.64 -1.27
CA TRP A 267 10.84 -12.80 -0.48
C TRP A 267 9.48 -13.49 -0.46
N PRO A 268 9.09 -14.19 0.62
CA PRO A 268 7.75 -14.77 0.68
C PRO A 268 6.69 -13.66 0.56
N SER A 269 5.54 -13.99 -0.01
CA SER A 269 4.44 -13.03 -0.14
C SER A 269 4.18 -12.33 1.18
N GLU A 270 4.15 -10.99 1.16
CA GLU A 270 3.95 -10.16 2.37
C GLU A 270 4.99 -10.40 3.48
N GLY A 271 6.19 -10.87 3.13
CA GLY A 271 7.18 -11.26 4.13
C GLY A 271 6.71 -12.38 5.06
N SER A 272 5.69 -13.16 4.65
CA SER A 272 5.05 -14.17 5.48
C SER A 272 5.89 -15.44 5.60
N VAL A 273 6.23 -15.80 6.83
CA VAL A 273 7.16 -16.91 7.14
C VAL A 273 6.62 -17.87 8.18
N SER A 274 7.13 -19.08 8.15
CA SER A 274 7.06 -20.10 9.19
C SER A 274 8.18 -21.11 9.00
N ASP A 275 8.47 -21.93 10.00
CA ASP A 275 9.47 -23.00 9.89
C ASP A 275 9.17 -23.99 8.76
N GLU A 276 7.88 -24.33 8.54
CA GLU A 276 7.48 -25.19 7.44
C GLU A 276 7.77 -24.56 6.06
N VAL A 277 7.49 -23.27 5.89
CA VAL A 277 7.81 -22.52 4.67
C VAL A 277 9.31 -22.48 4.42
N PHE A 278 10.12 -22.20 5.45
CA PHE A 278 11.58 -22.21 5.33
C PHE A 278 12.14 -23.58 4.99
N SER A 279 11.56 -24.64 5.56
CA SER A 279 11.92 -26.03 5.21
C SER A 279 11.63 -26.33 3.74
N ILE A 280 10.45 -25.97 3.23
CA ILE A 280 10.08 -26.15 1.82
C ILE A 280 11.02 -25.34 0.90
N ALA A 281 11.31 -24.08 1.24
CA ALA A 281 12.20 -23.25 0.45
C ALA A 281 13.63 -23.79 0.41
N SER A 282 14.17 -24.23 1.55
CA SER A 282 15.47 -24.88 1.64
C SER A 282 15.56 -26.15 0.81
N ASP A 283 14.54 -27.02 0.88
CA ASP A 283 14.44 -28.25 0.07
C ASP A 283 14.42 -27.96 -1.44
N LEU A 284 13.80 -26.87 -1.84
CA LEU A 284 13.76 -26.43 -3.24
C LEU A 284 15.05 -25.74 -3.68
N GLY A 285 16.01 -25.52 -2.76
CA GLY A 285 17.33 -24.97 -3.05
C GLY A 285 17.39 -23.45 -3.08
N PHE A 286 16.50 -22.76 -2.38
CA PHE A 286 16.73 -21.36 -2.03
C PHE A 286 17.86 -21.24 -1.02
N SER A 287 18.66 -20.20 -1.12
CA SER A 287 19.82 -19.95 -0.26
C SER A 287 19.51 -18.96 0.86
N TRP A 288 18.56 -18.08 0.63
CA TRP A 288 18.14 -17.07 1.61
C TRP A 288 16.66 -16.72 1.48
N ALA A 289 16.13 -16.19 2.58
CA ALA A 289 14.81 -15.57 2.64
C ALA A 289 14.89 -14.24 3.41
N ALA A 290 13.87 -13.39 3.25
CA ALA A 290 13.75 -12.16 4.01
C ALA A 290 12.34 -12.06 4.63
N THR A 291 12.25 -11.37 5.76
CA THR A 291 10.99 -11.03 6.44
C THR A 291 11.13 -9.74 7.23
N ASP A 292 10.28 -9.45 8.21
CA ASP A 292 10.22 -8.16 8.91
C ASP A 292 10.86 -8.22 10.31
N SER A 293 11.33 -7.06 10.80
CA SER A 293 11.86 -6.89 12.16
C SER A 293 10.85 -7.25 13.26
N GLY A 294 9.56 -7.07 13.02
CA GLY A 294 8.51 -7.51 13.93
C GLY A 294 8.50 -9.03 14.14
N VAL A 295 8.73 -9.79 13.05
CA VAL A 295 8.87 -11.24 13.12
C VAL A 295 10.12 -11.64 13.90
N LEU A 296 11.26 -10.93 13.70
CA LEU A 296 12.48 -11.17 14.51
C LEU A 296 12.20 -10.93 15.99
N ASN A 297 11.58 -9.83 16.35
CA ASN A 297 11.23 -9.51 17.75
C ASN A 297 10.40 -10.61 18.40
N ARG A 298 9.42 -11.15 17.67
CA ARG A 298 8.59 -12.26 18.17
C ARG A 298 9.34 -13.59 18.21
N THR A 299 10.28 -13.81 17.31
CA THR A 299 11.14 -15.00 17.28
C THR A 299 12.02 -15.08 18.52
N VAL A 300 12.66 -13.97 18.90
CA VAL A 300 13.55 -13.94 20.07
C VAL A 300 12.83 -13.60 21.38
N GLY A 301 11.56 -13.25 21.33
CA GLY A 301 10.69 -12.98 22.48
C GLY A 301 10.88 -11.61 23.14
N HIS A 302 11.64 -10.70 22.52
CA HIS A 302 11.84 -9.33 22.99
C HIS A 302 12.18 -8.38 21.83
N GLY A 303 12.12 -7.08 22.06
CA GLY A 303 12.57 -6.08 21.08
C GLY A 303 14.07 -6.23 20.79
N VAL A 304 14.40 -6.34 19.52
CA VAL A 304 15.79 -6.46 19.07
C VAL A 304 16.35 -5.05 18.81
N PRO A 305 17.47 -4.68 19.43
CA PRO A 305 18.11 -3.41 19.13
C PRO A 305 18.72 -3.41 17.71
N VAL A 306 19.05 -2.21 17.19
CA VAL A 306 19.60 -2.06 15.82
C VAL A 306 20.83 -2.92 15.57
N GLU A 307 21.65 -3.13 16.59
CA GLU A 307 22.85 -3.97 16.53
C GLU A 307 22.54 -5.45 16.25
N GLY A 308 21.36 -5.90 16.63
CA GLY A 308 20.85 -7.23 16.31
C GLY A 308 20.10 -7.25 14.97
N LEU A 309 19.41 -6.15 14.61
CA LEU A 309 18.68 -6.07 13.35
C LEU A 309 19.63 -5.98 12.13
N TYR A 310 20.72 -5.21 12.25
CA TYR A 310 21.62 -4.91 11.13
C TYR A 310 22.71 -5.97 10.94
N ARG A 311 22.30 -7.23 10.91
CA ARG A 311 23.15 -8.40 10.67
C ARG A 311 22.35 -9.53 10.03
N PRO A 312 23.00 -10.43 9.28
CA PRO A 312 22.34 -11.62 8.76
C PRO A 312 22.13 -12.66 9.87
N TYR A 313 21.16 -13.54 9.64
CA TYR A 313 20.87 -14.71 10.46
C TYR A 313 20.97 -15.98 9.63
N GLN A 314 21.20 -17.11 10.28
CA GLN A 314 21.21 -18.42 9.65
C GLN A 314 20.18 -19.32 10.33
N TRP A 315 19.03 -19.46 9.71
CA TRP A 315 18.02 -20.41 10.15
C TRP A 315 18.47 -21.84 9.85
N ARG A 316 18.28 -22.73 10.82
CA ARG A 316 18.59 -24.16 10.68
C ARG A 316 17.57 -25.00 11.40
N GLN A 317 16.95 -25.94 10.69
CA GLN A 317 16.08 -26.93 11.28
C GLN A 317 16.19 -28.26 10.52
N GLY A 318 16.52 -29.34 11.23
CA GLY A 318 16.77 -30.65 10.60
C GLY A 318 17.92 -30.58 9.59
N LYS A 319 17.60 -30.80 8.30
CA LYS A 319 18.56 -30.66 7.19
C LYS A 319 18.42 -29.30 6.48
N GLY A 320 17.39 -28.55 6.79
CA GLY A 320 17.13 -27.23 6.18
C GLY A 320 18.07 -26.15 6.70
N SER A 321 18.46 -25.25 5.82
CA SER A 321 19.34 -24.12 6.15
C SER A 321 19.09 -22.96 5.18
N LEU A 322 18.80 -21.76 5.71
CA LEU A 322 18.58 -20.55 4.95
C LEU A 322 19.28 -19.35 5.63
N GLY A 323 19.94 -18.50 4.85
CA GLY A 323 20.29 -17.15 5.30
C GLY A 323 19.00 -16.33 5.45
N VAL A 324 18.91 -15.50 6.48
CA VAL A 324 17.73 -14.66 6.72
C VAL A 324 18.16 -13.24 7.01
N ILE A 325 17.50 -12.27 6.38
CA ILE A 325 17.59 -10.85 6.72
C ILE A 325 16.21 -10.33 7.13
N PHE A 326 16.21 -9.33 8.00
CA PHE A 326 14.98 -8.77 8.54
C PHE A 326 14.88 -7.30 8.16
N ARG A 327 13.82 -6.96 7.46
CA ARG A 327 13.47 -5.61 7.03
C ARG A 327 13.55 -4.62 8.19
N ASP A 328 14.26 -3.51 8.01
CA ASP A 328 14.06 -2.36 8.89
C ASP A 328 12.71 -1.72 8.54
N HIS A 329 11.73 -2.00 9.37
CA HIS A 329 10.36 -1.53 9.21
C HIS A 329 10.31 0.00 9.09
N PHE A 330 10.97 0.69 10.03
CA PHE A 330 10.92 2.14 10.11
C PHE A 330 11.57 2.83 8.90
N LEU A 331 12.81 2.46 8.56
CA LEU A 331 13.51 3.06 7.42
C LEU A 331 12.78 2.79 6.09
N SER A 332 12.24 1.59 5.92
CA SER A 332 11.49 1.23 4.71
C SER A 332 10.21 2.04 4.59
N ASP A 333 9.47 2.23 5.69
CA ASP A 333 8.22 2.99 5.70
C ASP A 333 8.43 4.50 5.48
N LEU A 334 9.61 5.04 5.82
CA LEU A 334 9.96 6.42 5.47
C LEU A 334 9.90 6.65 3.96
N ILE A 335 10.46 5.73 3.17
CA ILE A 335 10.40 5.81 1.70
C ILE A 335 8.96 5.60 1.23
N GLY A 336 8.27 4.59 1.74
CA GLY A 336 6.92 4.25 1.30
C GLY A 336 5.87 5.33 1.56
N PHE A 337 5.94 6.04 2.70
CA PHE A 337 4.81 6.83 3.20
C PHE A 337 5.12 8.26 3.60
N VAL A 338 6.40 8.61 3.83
CA VAL A 338 6.77 9.89 4.44
C VAL A 338 7.47 10.82 3.47
N TYR A 339 8.50 10.34 2.81
CA TYR A 339 9.39 11.18 2.00
C TYR A 339 8.74 11.72 0.73
N SER A 340 7.62 11.16 0.30
CA SER A 340 6.80 11.72 -0.78
C SER A 340 6.33 13.16 -0.52
N LYS A 341 6.28 13.56 0.76
CA LYS A 341 5.85 14.90 1.22
C LYS A 341 7.00 15.87 1.46
N MET A 342 8.23 15.45 1.21
CA MET A 342 9.44 16.23 1.48
C MET A 342 10.14 16.63 0.18
N ASP A 343 11.00 17.67 0.28
CA ASP A 343 11.97 17.94 -0.79
C ASP A 343 12.91 16.74 -0.99
N ALA A 344 13.21 16.40 -2.24
CA ALA A 344 13.98 15.22 -2.60
C ALA A 344 15.38 15.17 -1.94
N ALA A 345 16.08 16.31 -1.90
CA ALA A 345 17.40 16.41 -1.29
C ALA A 345 17.32 16.28 0.24
N ALA A 346 16.34 16.95 0.86
CA ALA A 346 16.11 16.89 2.30
C ALA A 346 15.71 15.46 2.75
N ALA A 347 14.87 14.76 1.98
CA ALA A 347 14.48 13.38 2.25
C ALA A 347 15.68 12.43 2.18
N ALA A 348 16.53 12.55 1.15
CA ALA A 348 17.74 11.76 1.02
C ALA A 348 18.75 12.03 2.14
N ASP A 349 18.90 13.30 2.57
CA ASP A 349 19.77 13.67 3.69
C ASP A 349 19.26 13.10 5.02
N ASP A 350 17.96 13.20 5.32
CA ASP A 350 17.33 12.65 6.52
C ASP A 350 17.50 11.13 6.56
N PHE A 351 17.24 10.43 5.46
CA PHE A 351 17.38 8.98 5.36
C PHE A 351 18.81 8.52 5.69
N LEU A 352 19.81 9.13 5.06
CA LEU A 352 21.21 8.78 5.29
C LEU A 352 21.71 9.20 6.67
N HIS A 353 21.19 10.30 7.21
CA HIS A 353 21.50 10.71 8.59
C HIS A 353 21.03 9.65 9.60
N ARG A 354 19.78 9.19 9.49
CA ARG A 354 19.24 8.12 10.34
C ARG A 354 20.04 6.83 10.24
N ILE A 355 20.44 6.43 9.05
CA ILE A 355 21.30 5.25 8.87
C ILE A 355 22.66 5.44 9.58
N ARG A 356 23.29 6.61 9.45
CA ARG A 356 24.57 6.89 10.14
C ARG A 356 24.41 6.83 11.67
N ASP A 357 23.33 7.41 12.19
CA ASP A 357 23.04 7.40 13.62
C ASP A 357 22.81 5.97 14.12
N ASN A 358 21.95 5.21 13.45
CA ASN A 358 21.67 3.82 13.77
C ASN A 358 22.94 2.94 13.73
N CYS A 359 23.80 3.16 12.75
CA CYS A 359 25.04 2.38 12.59
C CYS A 359 26.20 2.86 13.46
N SER A 360 26.14 4.05 14.06
CA SER A 360 27.28 4.68 14.75
C SER A 360 27.88 3.79 15.85
N GLY A 361 27.05 3.20 16.72
CA GLY A 361 27.45 2.29 17.77
C GLY A 361 28.06 0.98 17.25
N ILE A 362 27.47 0.43 16.17
CA ILE A 362 27.95 -0.80 15.52
C ILE A 362 29.37 -0.58 14.95
N LEU A 363 29.56 0.49 14.19
CA LEU A 363 30.85 0.84 13.59
C LEU A 363 31.90 1.18 14.65
N ALA A 364 31.49 1.86 15.73
CA ALA A 364 32.40 2.16 16.86
C ALA A 364 32.86 0.89 17.59
N SER A 365 32.08 -0.17 17.60
CA SER A 365 32.46 -1.48 18.15
C SER A 365 33.41 -2.27 17.26
N GLY A 366 33.76 -1.74 16.07
CA GLY A 366 34.65 -2.40 15.12
C GLY A 366 33.95 -3.39 14.18
N ARG A 367 32.62 -3.43 14.16
CA ARG A 367 31.80 -4.33 13.31
C ARG A 367 31.21 -3.58 12.11
N ASP A 368 31.03 -4.30 11.02
CA ASP A 368 30.22 -3.85 9.88
C ASP A 368 28.71 -3.95 10.20
N ALA A 369 27.92 -3.16 9.51
CA ALA A 369 26.46 -3.18 9.59
C ALA A 369 25.86 -3.54 8.24
N LEU A 370 24.84 -4.42 8.21
CA LEU A 370 23.99 -4.69 7.06
C LEU A 370 22.61 -4.12 7.34
N VAL A 371 22.17 -3.14 6.56
CA VAL A 371 20.89 -2.43 6.73
C VAL A 371 19.90 -2.89 5.67
N PRO A 372 18.92 -3.75 6.00
CA PRO A 372 17.93 -4.24 5.03
C PRO A 372 16.77 -3.24 4.88
N ILE A 373 16.63 -2.72 3.66
CA ILE A 373 15.57 -1.80 3.25
C ILE A 373 14.71 -2.53 2.23
N ILE A 374 13.52 -2.93 2.63
CA ILE A 374 12.64 -3.79 1.84
C ILE A 374 11.26 -3.16 1.75
N LEU A 375 10.77 -2.92 0.56
CA LEU A 375 9.45 -2.35 0.30
C LEU A 375 8.97 -2.63 -1.13
N ASP A 376 7.71 -2.32 -1.37
CA ASP A 376 7.13 -2.38 -2.71
C ASP A 376 7.84 -1.42 -3.66
N GLY A 377 8.09 -1.89 -4.86
CA GLY A 377 8.84 -1.16 -5.86
C GLY A 377 7.98 -0.29 -6.79
N GLU A 378 6.65 -0.40 -6.73
CA GLU A 378 5.73 0.35 -7.58
C GLU A 378 4.83 1.33 -6.84
N ASN A 379 4.39 0.99 -5.64
CA ASN A 379 3.24 1.63 -4.99
C ASN A 379 3.51 3.07 -4.49
N ALA A 380 4.73 3.41 -4.10
CA ALA A 380 5.05 4.70 -3.49
C ALA A 380 5.08 5.85 -4.51
N TRP A 381 5.47 5.59 -5.76
CA TRP A 381 5.98 6.60 -6.66
C TRP A 381 4.93 7.55 -7.25
N GLU A 382 3.66 7.15 -7.31
CA GLU A 382 2.59 8.04 -7.74
C GLU A 382 2.39 9.24 -6.80
N TYR A 383 2.78 9.11 -5.52
CA TYR A 383 2.72 10.15 -4.50
C TYR A 383 3.96 11.05 -4.45
N TYR A 384 4.99 10.73 -5.22
CA TYR A 384 6.20 11.53 -5.30
C TYR A 384 6.19 12.49 -6.48
N HIS A 385 6.83 13.63 -6.29
CA HIS A 385 7.11 14.51 -7.41
C HIS A 385 7.89 13.76 -8.50
N ARG A 386 7.38 13.80 -9.75
CA ARG A 386 7.98 13.15 -10.93
C ARG A 386 8.34 11.68 -10.70
N ASN A 387 7.39 10.91 -10.18
CA ASN A 387 7.53 9.48 -9.92
C ASN A 387 8.77 9.12 -9.08
N GLY A 388 9.13 9.96 -8.10
CA GLY A 388 10.27 9.71 -7.20
C GLY A 388 11.65 9.80 -7.84
N ARG A 389 11.77 10.11 -9.13
CA ARG A 389 13.06 10.20 -9.83
C ARG A 389 14.04 11.18 -9.20
N PRO A 390 13.64 12.41 -8.80
CA PRO A 390 14.53 13.33 -8.09
C PRO A 390 15.03 12.74 -6.77
N PHE A 391 14.15 12.11 -5.98
CA PHE A 391 14.54 11.50 -4.71
C PHE A 391 15.53 10.34 -4.90
N LEU A 392 15.26 9.42 -5.82
CA LEU A 392 16.15 8.29 -6.09
C LEU A 392 17.53 8.74 -6.60
N ARG A 393 17.59 9.76 -7.48
CA ARG A 393 18.86 10.33 -7.94
C ARG A 393 19.67 10.95 -6.81
N GLU A 394 19.01 11.73 -5.93
CA GLU A 394 19.66 12.29 -4.76
C GLU A 394 20.19 11.19 -3.83
N LEU A 395 19.36 10.19 -3.53
CA LEU A 395 19.73 9.09 -2.65
C LEU A 395 20.90 8.28 -3.21
N TYR A 396 20.79 7.80 -4.45
CA TYR A 396 21.82 6.97 -5.09
C TYR A 396 23.12 7.75 -5.35
N GLY A 397 22.99 9.02 -5.70
CA GLY A 397 24.15 9.91 -5.88
C GLY A 397 24.94 10.10 -4.59
N ARG A 398 24.26 10.31 -3.46
CA ARG A 398 24.91 10.43 -2.14
C ARG A 398 25.55 9.11 -1.70
N ILE A 399 24.85 7.99 -1.81
CA ILE A 399 25.40 6.66 -1.47
C ILE A 399 26.65 6.37 -2.32
N SER A 400 26.62 6.66 -3.61
CA SER A 400 27.75 6.42 -4.53
C SER A 400 29.03 7.20 -4.17
N ASN A 401 28.87 8.30 -3.43
CA ASN A 401 29.96 9.19 -3.01
C ASN A 401 30.31 9.08 -1.52
N GLU A 402 29.58 8.27 -0.74
CA GLU A 402 29.81 8.09 0.69
C GLU A 402 30.87 7.00 0.94
N PRO A 403 32.06 7.35 1.51
CA PRO A 403 33.18 6.39 1.62
C PRO A 403 32.92 5.19 2.53
N ARG A 404 31.93 5.29 3.43
CA ARG A 404 31.61 4.25 4.42
C ARG A 404 30.29 3.56 4.18
N MET A 405 29.65 3.82 3.04
CA MET A 405 28.41 3.17 2.64
C MET A 405 28.58 2.50 1.29
N THR A 406 28.03 1.32 1.19
CA THR A 406 28.03 0.58 -0.09
C THR A 406 26.67 -0.10 -0.24
N ALA A 407 25.99 0.17 -1.34
CA ALA A 407 24.78 -0.55 -1.68
C ALA A 407 25.16 -1.92 -2.27
N VAL A 408 24.57 -2.98 -1.71
CA VAL A 408 24.87 -4.38 -2.04
C VAL A 408 23.59 -5.16 -2.30
N THR A 409 23.69 -6.23 -3.08
CA THR A 409 22.59 -7.21 -3.17
C THR A 409 22.47 -8.01 -1.89
N VAL A 410 21.34 -8.71 -1.69
CA VAL A 410 21.16 -9.59 -0.52
C VAL A 410 22.24 -10.66 -0.48
N SER A 411 22.52 -11.33 -1.58
CA SER A 411 23.54 -12.37 -1.66
C SER A 411 24.96 -11.85 -1.42
N GLU A 412 25.28 -10.62 -1.80
CA GLU A 412 26.54 -9.95 -1.46
C GLU A 412 26.61 -9.67 0.04
N GLY A 413 25.56 -9.06 0.62
CA GLY A 413 25.50 -8.74 2.04
C GLY A 413 25.64 -9.96 2.95
N LEU A 414 24.99 -11.06 2.61
CA LEU A 414 25.09 -12.34 3.33
C LEU A 414 26.49 -12.96 3.31
N LYS A 415 27.31 -12.67 2.31
CA LYS A 415 28.69 -13.15 2.22
C LYS A 415 29.68 -12.27 3.01
N LEU A 416 29.33 -11.01 3.24
CA LEU A 416 30.21 -10.03 3.89
C LEU A 416 30.20 -10.14 5.41
N LEU A 417 29.11 -10.56 6.01
CA LEU A 417 28.94 -10.61 7.45
C LEU A 417 28.67 -12.05 7.92
N ALA A 418 29.26 -12.42 9.08
CA ALA A 418 28.96 -13.69 9.71
C ALA A 418 27.51 -13.67 10.26
N PRO A 419 26.68 -14.70 9.95
CA PRO A 419 25.32 -14.74 10.43
C PRO A 419 25.23 -15.20 11.89
N GLU A 420 24.21 -14.71 12.59
CA GLU A 420 23.79 -15.27 13.88
C GLU A 420 22.92 -16.52 13.68
N PRO A 421 23.02 -17.52 14.56
CA PRO A 421 22.18 -18.70 14.48
C PRO A 421 20.73 -18.37 14.81
N LEU A 422 19.82 -19.05 14.12
CA LEU A 422 18.37 -18.97 14.33
C LEU A 422 17.77 -20.37 14.23
N ASP A 423 17.29 -20.92 15.37
CA ASP A 423 16.81 -22.30 15.44
C ASP A 423 15.35 -22.46 15.04
N HIS A 424 14.59 -21.36 15.02
CA HIS A 424 13.21 -21.29 14.58
C HIS A 424 12.87 -19.90 14.06
N ILE A 425 11.75 -19.77 13.35
CA ILE A 425 11.17 -18.49 12.95
C ILE A 425 9.73 -18.41 13.45
N PHE A 426 9.36 -17.32 14.09
CA PHE A 426 7.99 -17.08 14.52
C PHE A 426 7.08 -16.90 13.29
N PRO A 427 5.90 -17.56 13.22
CA PRO A 427 5.00 -17.41 12.09
C PRO A 427 4.37 -16.02 12.06
N GLY A 428 4.59 -15.29 10.98
CA GLY A 428 4.09 -13.93 10.82
C GLY A 428 4.46 -13.33 9.49
N SER A 429 4.01 -12.11 9.25
CA SER A 429 4.23 -11.30 8.04
C SER A 429 4.90 -9.97 8.37
N TRP A 430 5.14 -9.13 7.38
CA TRP A 430 5.63 -7.76 7.60
C TRP A 430 4.57 -6.81 8.19
N ILE A 431 3.29 -7.25 8.24
CA ILE A 431 2.23 -6.49 8.90
C ILE A 431 1.98 -7.09 10.29
N ASN A 432 2.30 -6.34 11.33
CA ASN A 432 2.09 -6.69 12.74
C ASN A 432 2.68 -8.03 13.20
N ALA A 433 3.56 -8.66 12.39
CA ALA A 433 4.10 -10.00 12.63
C ALA A 433 3.00 -11.04 12.90
N ASN A 434 1.86 -10.93 12.20
CA ASN A 434 0.73 -11.87 12.24
C ASN A 434 0.12 -12.01 10.83
N PHE A 435 -1.11 -12.54 10.72
CA PHE A 435 -1.79 -12.77 9.45
C PHE A 435 -3.21 -12.16 9.40
N ASP A 436 -3.52 -11.20 10.27
CA ASP A 436 -4.87 -10.68 10.46
C ASP A 436 -5.50 -10.09 9.19
N VAL A 437 -4.67 -9.51 8.31
CA VAL A 437 -5.12 -8.91 7.03
C VAL A 437 -5.66 -9.98 6.05
N TRP A 438 -5.29 -11.25 6.23
CA TRP A 438 -5.62 -12.31 5.26
C TRP A 438 -6.51 -13.41 5.83
N ILE A 439 -6.76 -13.41 7.14
CA ILE A 439 -7.58 -14.43 7.81
C ILE A 439 -8.06 -13.90 9.16
N GLY A 440 -9.33 -14.12 9.47
CA GLY A 440 -9.90 -13.75 10.76
C GLY A 440 -11.14 -12.88 10.63
N ALA A 441 -11.17 -11.94 9.70
CA ALA A 441 -12.38 -11.20 9.38
C ALA A 441 -13.43 -12.13 8.73
N GLU A 442 -14.69 -11.76 8.84
CA GLU A 442 -15.78 -12.62 8.37
C GLU A 442 -15.75 -12.83 6.85
N GLU A 443 -15.39 -11.79 6.08
CA GLU A 443 -15.23 -11.88 4.63
C GLU A 443 -14.06 -12.81 4.26
N ASP A 444 -12.91 -12.66 4.92
CA ASP A 444 -11.75 -13.54 4.70
C ASP A 444 -12.09 -14.99 5.02
N ASN A 445 -12.72 -15.23 6.17
CA ASN A 445 -13.09 -16.57 6.59
C ASN A 445 -14.12 -17.23 5.64
N GLN A 446 -14.99 -16.40 5.04
CA GLN A 446 -15.88 -16.85 3.98
C GLN A 446 -15.11 -17.22 2.70
N ALA A 447 -14.14 -16.39 2.30
CA ALA A 447 -13.28 -16.63 1.16
C ALA A 447 -12.48 -17.95 1.33
N TRP A 448 -11.81 -18.12 2.47
CA TRP A 448 -11.11 -19.38 2.81
C TRP A 448 -12.02 -20.60 2.82
N THR A 449 -13.25 -20.45 3.30
CA THR A 449 -14.24 -21.55 3.30
C THR A 449 -14.61 -21.96 1.89
N GLN A 450 -14.82 -20.99 0.99
CA GLN A 450 -15.13 -21.27 -0.42
C GLN A 450 -13.92 -21.87 -1.16
N LEU A 451 -12.71 -21.39 -0.87
CA LEU A 451 -11.46 -21.96 -1.41
C LEU A 451 -11.29 -23.43 -0.98
N LEU A 452 -11.49 -23.74 0.30
CA LEU A 452 -11.40 -25.11 0.81
C LEU A 452 -12.39 -26.04 0.08
N ARG A 453 -13.64 -25.63 -0.09
CA ARG A 453 -14.65 -26.43 -0.81
C ARG A 453 -14.27 -26.68 -2.26
N ALA A 454 -13.73 -25.68 -2.95
CA ALA A 454 -13.25 -25.83 -4.32
C ALA A 454 -12.07 -26.80 -4.37
N ARG A 455 -11.15 -26.72 -3.40
CA ARG A 455 -9.97 -27.60 -3.29
C ARG A 455 -10.37 -29.06 -2.99
N GLU A 456 -11.29 -29.29 -2.07
CA GLU A 456 -11.84 -30.63 -1.77
C GLU A 456 -12.59 -31.24 -2.97
N THR A 457 -13.34 -30.37 -3.71
CA THR A 457 -14.01 -30.79 -4.93
C THR A 457 -13.01 -31.23 -5.99
N PHE A 458 -11.92 -30.46 -6.16
CA PHE A 458 -10.83 -30.81 -7.07
C PHE A 458 -10.22 -32.17 -6.71
N ASP A 459 -9.93 -32.40 -5.43
CA ASP A 459 -9.37 -33.68 -4.98
C ASP A 459 -10.30 -34.87 -5.27
N SER A 460 -11.60 -34.64 -5.10
CA SER A 460 -12.63 -35.71 -5.30
C SER A 460 -12.91 -35.99 -6.79
N ALA A 461 -12.69 -35.00 -7.67
CA ALA A 461 -13.00 -35.11 -9.11
C ALA A 461 -11.89 -35.84 -9.91
N THR A 462 -11.55 -37.05 -9.53
CA THR A 462 -10.44 -37.85 -10.12
C THR A 462 -10.70 -38.29 -11.56
N ALA A 463 -11.95 -38.27 -12.02
CA ALA A 463 -12.32 -38.66 -13.38
C ALA A 463 -11.87 -37.67 -14.45
N VAL A 464 -11.67 -36.36 -14.08
CA VAL A 464 -11.18 -35.32 -14.98
C VAL A 464 -9.65 -35.34 -14.98
N THR A 465 -9.06 -35.45 -16.17
CA THR A 465 -7.59 -35.55 -16.35
C THR A 465 -7.13 -34.62 -17.48
N GLY A 466 -5.81 -34.53 -17.69
CA GLY A 466 -5.20 -33.71 -18.75
C GLY A 466 -5.41 -32.20 -18.55
N ASP A 467 -5.49 -31.45 -19.64
CA ASP A 467 -5.48 -29.98 -19.63
C ASP A 467 -6.57 -29.36 -18.76
N LYS A 468 -7.76 -29.93 -18.77
CA LYS A 468 -8.86 -29.44 -17.92
C LYS A 468 -8.53 -29.53 -16.43
N ARG A 469 -7.92 -30.63 -16.00
CA ARG A 469 -7.51 -30.77 -14.60
C ARG A 469 -6.37 -29.82 -14.26
N ASN A 470 -5.42 -29.63 -15.19
CA ASN A 470 -4.33 -28.68 -15.01
C ASN A 470 -4.86 -27.25 -14.86
N LEU A 471 -5.79 -26.84 -15.73
CA LEU A 471 -6.45 -25.52 -15.63
C LEU A 471 -7.26 -25.36 -14.34
N ALA A 472 -7.99 -26.40 -13.91
CA ALA A 472 -8.69 -26.37 -12.63
C ALA A 472 -7.74 -26.19 -11.44
N PHE A 473 -6.56 -26.81 -11.50
CA PHE A 473 -5.53 -26.66 -10.48
C PHE A 473 -4.89 -25.27 -10.52
N GLU A 474 -4.65 -24.74 -11.70
CA GLU A 474 -4.13 -23.39 -11.89
C GLU A 474 -5.09 -22.33 -11.30
N GLU A 475 -6.40 -22.47 -11.53
CA GLU A 475 -7.42 -21.60 -10.92
C GLU A 475 -7.40 -21.65 -9.38
N LEU A 476 -7.16 -22.83 -8.79
CA LEU A 476 -6.97 -22.96 -7.34
C LEU A 476 -5.73 -22.22 -6.86
N LEU A 477 -4.59 -22.40 -7.54
CA LEU A 477 -3.34 -21.73 -7.19
C LEU A 477 -3.46 -20.21 -7.31
N ILE A 478 -4.23 -19.70 -8.28
CA ILE A 478 -4.55 -18.28 -8.41
C ILE A 478 -5.42 -17.83 -7.22
N ALA A 479 -6.45 -18.59 -6.87
CA ALA A 479 -7.36 -18.28 -5.77
C ALA A 479 -6.70 -18.34 -4.38
N GLU A 480 -5.56 -19.05 -4.22
CA GLU A 480 -4.73 -19.01 -3.01
C GLU A 480 -3.98 -17.69 -2.81
N GLY A 481 -3.89 -16.84 -3.84
CA GLY A 481 -3.19 -15.57 -3.79
C GLY A 481 -3.67 -14.68 -2.63
N SER A 482 -2.74 -13.95 -2.03
CA SER A 482 -3.01 -13.07 -0.89
C SER A 482 -3.86 -11.85 -1.27
N ASP A 483 -3.81 -11.46 -2.54
CA ASP A 483 -4.41 -10.24 -3.07
C ASP A 483 -5.93 -10.17 -2.83
N TRP A 484 -6.60 -11.31 -2.82
CA TRP A 484 -8.05 -11.39 -2.62
C TRP A 484 -8.45 -10.98 -1.21
N CYS A 485 -7.83 -11.61 -0.20
CA CYS A 485 -8.09 -11.29 1.21
C CYS A 485 -7.56 -9.91 1.62
N TRP A 486 -6.58 -9.36 0.90
CA TRP A 486 -6.16 -7.97 1.08
C TRP A 486 -7.33 -6.97 0.94
N TRP A 487 -8.29 -7.27 0.09
CA TRP A 487 -9.46 -6.43 -0.19
C TRP A 487 -10.73 -6.88 0.55
N TYR A 488 -10.71 -8.01 1.24
CA TYR A 488 -11.73 -8.41 2.19
C TYR A 488 -11.39 -7.84 3.59
N GLY A 489 -12.33 -7.93 4.53
CA GLY A 489 -12.10 -7.37 5.86
C GLY A 489 -12.14 -5.83 5.91
N PRO A 490 -11.89 -5.26 7.09
CA PRO A 490 -12.03 -3.83 7.35
C PRO A 490 -10.76 -3.02 7.12
N GLU A 491 -9.61 -3.64 6.84
CA GLU A 491 -8.28 -3.02 6.89
C GLU A 491 -8.01 -2.14 5.67
N HIS A 492 -8.54 -2.53 4.49
CA HIS A 492 -8.25 -1.87 3.23
C HIS A 492 -9.51 -1.57 2.43
N ASP A 493 -9.49 -0.47 1.68
CA ASP A 493 -10.58 -0.15 0.77
C ASP A 493 -10.06 0.41 -0.57
N SER A 494 -10.83 0.15 -1.63
CA SER A 494 -10.56 0.62 -2.98
C SER A 494 -11.86 0.66 -3.79
N GLU A 495 -11.95 1.57 -4.75
CA GLU A 495 -13.06 1.57 -5.71
C GLU A 495 -13.10 0.27 -6.55
N ASN A 496 -12.01 -0.51 -6.59
CA ASN A 496 -11.90 -1.77 -7.32
C ASN A 496 -12.26 -3.02 -6.47
N ARG A 497 -12.62 -2.89 -5.20
CA ARG A 497 -13.03 -4.04 -4.36
C ARG A 497 -14.08 -4.94 -5.03
N PRO A 498 -15.12 -4.41 -5.69
CA PRO A 498 -16.12 -5.25 -6.37
C PRO A 498 -15.52 -6.09 -7.50
N GLU A 499 -14.58 -5.54 -8.27
CA GLU A 499 -13.88 -6.22 -9.34
C GLU A 499 -12.97 -7.34 -8.79
N PHE A 500 -12.29 -7.11 -7.68
CA PHE A 500 -11.50 -8.13 -6.98
C PHE A 500 -12.36 -9.27 -6.46
N ASP A 501 -13.47 -8.97 -5.76
CA ASP A 501 -14.43 -9.97 -5.30
C ASP A 501 -15.00 -10.80 -6.45
N GLN A 502 -15.40 -10.14 -7.53
CA GLN A 502 -15.92 -10.83 -8.71
C GLN A 502 -14.87 -11.75 -9.34
N LEU A 503 -13.63 -11.28 -9.48
CA LEU A 503 -12.55 -12.05 -10.09
C LEU A 503 -12.19 -13.27 -9.22
N TYR A 504 -12.07 -13.10 -7.91
CA TYR A 504 -11.85 -14.21 -6.97
C TYR A 504 -12.92 -15.29 -7.10
N ARG A 505 -14.20 -14.89 -7.04
CA ARG A 505 -15.31 -15.85 -7.20
C ARG A 505 -15.34 -16.48 -8.60
N SER A 506 -14.90 -15.76 -9.63
CA SER A 506 -14.77 -16.32 -10.98
C SER A 506 -13.71 -17.40 -11.04
N HIS A 507 -12.54 -17.20 -10.42
CA HIS A 507 -11.49 -18.24 -10.32
C HIS A 507 -12.01 -19.48 -9.61
N LEU A 508 -12.69 -19.34 -8.48
CA LEU A 508 -13.30 -20.48 -7.80
C LEU A 508 -14.37 -21.17 -8.66
N ALA A 509 -15.23 -20.41 -9.33
CA ALA A 509 -16.26 -20.99 -10.22
C ALA A 509 -15.63 -21.72 -11.41
N ASN A 510 -14.52 -21.23 -11.93
CA ASN A 510 -13.79 -21.84 -13.04
C ASN A 510 -13.20 -23.21 -12.66
N VAL A 511 -12.79 -23.40 -11.40
CA VAL A 511 -12.40 -24.75 -10.89
C VAL A 511 -13.50 -25.75 -11.19
N TYR A 512 -14.75 -25.46 -10.80
CA TYR A 512 -15.88 -26.36 -11.04
C TYR A 512 -16.16 -26.55 -12.54
N ARG A 513 -16.11 -25.46 -13.33
CA ARG A 513 -16.36 -25.52 -14.78
C ARG A 513 -15.33 -26.41 -15.50
N PHE A 514 -14.05 -26.27 -15.17
CA PHE A 514 -12.99 -27.11 -15.75
C PHE A 514 -13.12 -28.57 -15.30
N LEU A 515 -13.68 -28.83 -14.12
CA LEU A 515 -14.01 -30.16 -13.66
C LEU A 515 -15.32 -30.71 -14.26
N ASN A 516 -15.99 -29.99 -15.17
CA ASN A 516 -17.29 -30.28 -15.74
C ASN A 516 -18.40 -30.37 -14.68
N LEU A 517 -18.32 -29.60 -13.63
CA LEU A 517 -19.30 -29.47 -12.55
C LEU A 517 -19.98 -28.11 -12.59
N ALA A 518 -21.20 -28.03 -12.09
CA ALA A 518 -21.85 -26.74 -11.87
C ALA A 518 -21.24 -26.03 -10.66
N PRO A 519 -20.87 -24.74 -10.79
CA PRO A 519 -20.42 -23.96 -9.63
C PRO A 519 -21.52 -23.87 -8.57
N PRO A 520 -21.18 -23.90 -7.26
CA PRO A 520 -22.14 -23.65 -6.20
C PRO A 520 -22.81 -22.29 -6.32
N GLU A 521 -24.11 -22.19 -5.97
CA GLU A 521 -24.88 -20.95 -6.06
C GLU A 521 -24.26 -19.82 -5.22
N GLU A 522 -23.62 -20.15 -4.10
CA GLU A 522 -22.95 -19.19 -3.22
C GLU A 522 -21.86 -18.37 -3.92
N LEU A 523 -21.20 -18.91 -4.94
CA LEU A 523 -20.21 -18.17 -5.74
C LEU A 523 -20.84 -17.11 -6.66
N SER A 524 -22.17 -17.08 -6.81
CA SER A 524 -22.88 -16.02 -7.54
C SER A 524 -23.11 -14.77 -6.67
N ARG A 525 -22.94 -14.87 -5.35
CA ARG A 525 -23.19 -13.79 -4.40
C ARG A 525 -21.86 -13.16 -3.96
N PRO A 526 -21.76 -11.81 -3.88
CA PRO A 526 -20.58 -11.16 -3.35
C PRO A 526 -20.24 -11.63 -1.94
N ILE A 527 -18.96 -11.86 -1.68
CA ILE A 527 -18.42 -12.04 -0.32
C ILE A 527 -18.32 -10.66 0.33
N LEU A 528 -17.95 -9.68 -0.47
CA LEU A 528 -17.77 -8.30 -0.08
C LEU A 528 -19.04 -7.73 0.58
N ARG A 529 -18.89 -7.17 1.76
CA ARG A 529 -19.94 -6.43 2.45
C ARG A 529 -19.92 -4.98 2.01
N VAL A 530 -21.09 -4.40 1.85
CA VAL A 530 -21.21 -2.97 1.49
C VAL A 530 -20.79 -2.15 2.72
N ALA A 531 -19.59 -1.55 2.66
CA ALA A 531 -19.22 -0.54 3.63
C ALA A 531 -20.12 0.70 3.48
N LEU A 532 -20.60 1.25 4.58
CA LEU A 532 -21.31 2.52 4.56
C LEU A 532 -20.33 3.64 4.15
N PRO A 533 -20.69 4.55 3.23
CA PRO A 533 -19.83 5.65 2.85
C PRO A 533 -19.48 6.54 4.05
N ALA A 534 -18.32 7.17 4.01
CA ALA A 534 -17.94 8.18 5.01
C ALA A 534 -19.06 9.20 5.15
N THR A 535 -19.55 9.37 6.37
CA THR A 535 -20.69 10.27 6.62
C THR A 535 -20.17 11.43 7.46
N MET A 536 -20.19 12.62 6.91
CA MET A 536 -20.09 13.85 7.69
C MET A 536 -21.48 14.35 8.02
N ILE A 537 -21.78 14.44 9.31
CA ILE A 537 -23.00 15.05 9.85
C ILE A 537 -22.56 16.36 10.51
N GLU A 538 -23.14 17.47 10.09
CA GLU A 538 -22.86 18.77 10.75
C GLU A 538 -23.49 18.83 12.15
N PRO A 539 -22.91 19.61 13.08
CA PRO A 539 -23.54 19.84 14.38
C PRO A 539 -24.95 20.40 14.25
N THR A 540 -25.89 19.85 15.00
CA THR A 540 -27.29 20.27 14.99
C THR A 540 -27.64 21.28 16.07
N GLY A 541 -26.71 21.51 17.02
CA GLY A 541 -26.88 22.47 18.13
C GLY A 541 -25.60 22.66 18.94
N PRO A 542 -25.61 23.55 19.91
CA PRO A 542 -24.50 23.72 20.83
C PRO A 542 -24.34 22.48 21.74
N ILE A 543 -23.08 22.13 22.05
CA ILE A 543 -22.76 21.03 22.95
C ILE A 543 -21.89 21.49 24.12
N THR A 544 -22.03 20.86 25.26
CA THR A 544 -21.22 21.13 26.46
C THR A 544 -20.87 19.82 27.19
N PRO A 545 -20.09 18.92 26.55
CA PRO A 545 -19.73 17.66 27.13
C PRO A 545 -18.79 17.82 28.34
N VAL A 546 -18.82 16.86 29.25
CA VAL A 546 -17.85 16.74 30.36
C VAL A 546 -16.57 16.12 29.75
N ILE A 547 -15.42 16.70 30.04
CA ILE A 547 -14.14 16.19 29.51
C ILE A 547 -13.56 15.21 30.53
N ASP A 548 -13.96 13.95 30.45
CA ASP A 548 -13.50 12.89 31.37
C ASP A 548 -12.87 11.66 30.66
N GLY A 549 -12.91 11.65 29.33
CA GLY A 549 -12.36 10.55 28.50
C GLY A 549 -13.24 9.32 28.42
N GLU A 550 -14.47 9.40 28.93
CA GLU A 550 -15.47 8.33 28.95
C GLU A 550 -16.73 8.74 28.19
N VAL A 551 -17.50 7.78 27.76
CA VAL A 551 -18.85 8.03 27.23
C VAL A 551 -19.83 7.80 28.39
N THR A 552 -19.99 8.82 29.26
CA THR A 552 -20.75 8.70 30.51
C THR A 552 -22.26 8.71 30.29
N SER A 553 -22.73 9.36 29.22
CA SER A 553 -24.15 9.43 28.87
C SER A 553 -24.36 9.41 27.37
N TYR A 554 -25.42 8.74 26.93
CA TYR A 554 -25.85 8.78 25.52
C TYR A 554 -26.12 10.20 25.01
N PHE A 555 -26.54 11.11 25.90
CA PHE A 555 -26.92 12.47 25.56
C PHE A 555 -25.75 13.47 25.59
N GLU A 556 -24.61 13.08 26.08
CA GLU A 556 -23.46 13.97 26.32
C GLU A 556 -22.95 14.66 25.04
N TRP A 557 -22.87 13.92 23.96
CA TRP A 557 -22.47 14.41 22.63
C TRP A 557 -23.66 14.55 21.67
N LEU A 558 -24.89 14.57 22.21
CA LEU A 558 -26.09 14.76 21.41
C LEU A 558 -26.07 16.17 20.78
N GLY A 559 -26.25 16.23 19.47
CA GLY A 559 -26.15 17.47 18.71
C GLY A 559 -24.75 17.76 18.13
N ALA A 560 -23.75 16.98 18.49
CA ALA A 560 -22.43 17.07 17.88
C ALA A 560 -22.45 16.71 16.40
N GLY A 561 -21.56 17.30 15.63
CA GLY A 561 -21.20 16.81 14.32
C GLY A 561 -20.43 15.50 14.44
N VAL A 562 -20.59 14.65 13.44
CA VAL A 562 -19.92 13.35 13.41
C VAL A 562 -19.21 13.21 12.06
N TYR A 563 -17.95 12.89 12.09
CA TYR A 563 -17.20 12.43 10.91
C TYR A 563 -16.69 11.01 11.16
N ARG A 564 -17.16 10.09 10.36
CA ARG A 564 -16.59 8.74 10.32
C ARG A 564 -15.50 8.73 9.30
N ALA A 565 -14.29 8.36 9.73
CA ALA A 565 -13.18 8.24 8.83
C ALA A 565 -13.55 7.27 7.70
N ASP A 566 -13.36 7.71 6.46
CA ASP A 566 -13.57 6.86 5.32
C ASP A 566 -12.39 5.88 5.24
N GLU A 567 -12.64 4.64 5.58
CA GLU A 567 -11.64 3.56 5.45
C GLU A 567 -11.20 3.37 3.98
N ARG A 568 -11.91 4.01 3.02
CA ARG A 568 -11.70 3.93 1.57
C ARG A 568 -10.70 4.91 0.98
N ALA A 569 -10.09 5.79 1.76
CA ALA A 569 -9.23 6.85 1.23
C ALA A 569 -7.74 6.47 1.17
N GLY A 570 -7.38 5.19 1.08
CA GLY A 570 -6.01 4.73 0.97
C GLY A 570 -5.80 3.88 -0.28
N SER A 571 -5.00 4.36 -1.24
CA SER A 571 -4.40 3.51 -2.25
C SER A 571 -3.60 2.39 -1.59
N MET A 572 -3.65 1.22 -2.15
CA MET A 572 -2.89 -0.05 -2.02
C MET A 572 -1.87 -0.27 -0.87
N HIS A 573 -1.74 0.65 0.09
CA HIS A 573 -0.80 0.54 1.20
C HIS A 573 -1.57 0.64 2.51
N GLY A 574 -1.44 -0.39 3.33
CA GLY A 574 -2.01 -0.47 4.65
C GLY A 574 -1.64 0.72 5.53
N LYS A 575 -2.36 1.82 5.42
CA LYS A 575 -2.39 2.81 6.47
C LYS A 575 -3.23 2.25 7.60
N LYS A 576 -2.62 2.10 8.74
CA LYS A 576 -3.32 1.81 9.97
C LYS A 576 -4.13 3.04 10.35
N PHE A 577 -5.45 2.97 10.17
CA PHE A 577 -6.35 4.00 10.69
C PHE A 577 -6.56 3.74 12.17
N LEU A 578 -6.03 4.63 12.99
CA LEU A 578 -6.19 4.55 14.43
C LEU A 578 -7.49 5.24 14.88
N VAL A 579 -7.87 6.34 14.18
CA VAL A 579 -9.10 7.09 14.48
C VAL A 579 -10.26 6.53 13.69
N LYS A 580 -11.27 6.03 14.39
CA LYS A 580 -12.51 5.48 13.84
C LYS A 580 -13.56 6.55 13.54
N GLU A 581 -13.77 7.46 14.48
CA GLU A 581 -14.81 8.47 14.42
C GLU A 581 -14.33 9.75 15.12
N VAL A 582 -14.71 10.90 14.57
CA VAL A 582 -14.51 12.21 15.19
C VAL A 582 -15.87 12.82 15.46
N GLN A 583 -16.13 13.16 16.73
CA GLN A 583 -17.28 13.97 17.10
C GLN A 583 -16.81 15.39 17.45
N PHE A 584 -17.56 16.38 17.02
CA PHE A 584 -17.15 17.78 17.18
C PHE A 584 -18.33 18.73 17.30
N GLY A 585 -18.09 19.86 17.96
CA GLY A 585 -19.08 20.88 18.12
C GLY A 585 -18.54 22.08 18.88
N SER A 586 -19.38 23.02 19.17
CA SER A 586 -19.02 24.21 19.97
C SER A 586 -20.18 24.65 20.85
N ASP A 587 -19.81 25.37 21.91
CA ASP A 587 -20.71 26.32 22.58
C ASP A 587 -20.31 27.76 22.13
N ASP A 588 -20.77 28.76 22.90
CA ASP A 588 -20.44 30.14 22.60
C ASP A 588 -18.98 30.52 22.86
N VAL A 589 -18.21 29.70 23.55
CA VAL A 589 -16.90 30.00 24.12
C VAL A 589 -15.85 29.00 23.69
N ASN A 590 -16.22 27.71 23.54
CA ASN A 590 -15.31 26.63 23.36
C ASN A 590 -15.62 25.80 22.10
N PHE A 591 -14.59 25.21 21.55
CA PHE A 591 -14.65 24.11 20.60
C PHE A 591 -14.42 22.82 21.37
N TYR A 592 -15.21 21.80 21.06
CA TYR A 592 -15.14 20.45 21.62
C TYR A 592 -14.85 19.45 20.54
N LEU A 593 -14.01 18.47 20.86
CA LEU A 593 -13.63 17.40 19.94
C LEU A 593 -13.47 16.11 20.73
N ARG A 594 -13.97 15.02 20.15
CA ARG A 594 -13.81 13.66 20.65
C ARG A 594 -13.25 12.79 19.52
N LEU A 595 -12.21 12.02 19.82
CA LEU A 595 -11.67 10.99 18.94
C LEU A 595 -12.00 9.61 19.51
N ASP A 596 -12.74 8.84 18.74
CA ASP A 596 -12.97 7.42 18.99
C ASP A 596 -11.96 6.63 18.17
N PHE A 597 -11.31 5.67 18.82
CA PHE A 597 -10.27 4.86 18.17
C PHE A 597 -10.77 3.45 17.86
N HIS A 598 -10.10 2.75 16.95
CA HIS A 598 -10.34 1.33 16.72
C HIS A 598 -9.91 0.49 17.93
N ALA A 599 -10.45 -0.72 18.05
CA ALA A 599 -10.11 -1.64 19.14
C ALA A 599 -8.59 -1.94 19.16
N ALA A 600 -8.00 -2.08 20.37
CA ALA A 600 -6.58 -2.31 20.60
C ALA A 600 -5.63 -1.11 20.41
N TYR A 601 -6.12 0.09 20.16
CA TYR A 601 -5.31 1.30 19.94
C TYR A 601 -4.41 1.70 21.13
N GLN A 602 -4.71 1.31 22.35
CA GLN A 602 -3.99 1.75 23.56
C GLN A 602 -2.48 1.44 23.51
N GLN A 603 -2.12 0.28 22.96
CA GLN A 603 -0.71 -0.08 22.78
C GLN A 603 -0.04 0.75 21.67
N GLU A 604 -0.80 1.15 20.68
CA GLU A 604 -0.34 1.84 19.51
C GLU A 604 -0.15 3.34 19.71
N LEU A 605 -0.98 3.96 20.56
CA LEU A 605 -0.81 5.36 20.97
C LEU A 605 0.42 5.60 21.86
N ALA A 606 1.03 4.55 22.37
CA ALA A 606 2.21 4.64 23.23
C ALA A 606 3.35 5.40 22.55
N GLY A 607 3.75 6.53 23.11
CA GLY A 607 4.80 7.38 22.55
C GLY A 607 4.41 8.20 21.33
N MET A 608 3.15 8.21 20.93
CA MET A 608 2.62 9.10 19.89
C MET A 608 2.24 10.47 20.45
N GLU A 609 2.00 11.40 19.53
CA GLU A 609 1.47 12.74 19.78
C GLU A 609 0.25 12.97 18.88
N ALA A 610 -0.91 13.28 19.48
CA ALA A 610 -2.06 13.76 18.70
C ALA A 610 -1.93 15.28 18.50
N ARG A 611 -2.15 15.74 17.28
CA ARG A 611 -2.22 17.17 16.92
C ARG A 611 -3.60 17.51 16.39
N ILE A 612 -4.23 18.45 17.04
CA ILE A 612 -5.49 19.03 16.61
C ILE A 612 -5.19 20.41 16.08
N THR A 613 -5.15 20.55 14.77
CA THR A 613 -4.90 21.82 14.10
C THR A 613 -6.24 22.47 13.77
N ALA A 614 -6.44 23.70 14.16
CA ALA A 614 -7.70 24.41 13.94
C ALA A 614 -7.47 25.92 13.74
N GLY A 615 -8.42 26.58 13.09
CA GLY A 615 -8.41 28.02 12.87
C GLY A 615 -9.66 28.50 12.13
N PRO A 616 -9.73 29.82 11.87
CA PRO A 616 -10.83 30.40 11.12
C PRO A 616 -10.92 29.83 9.71
N ARG A 617 -12.15 29.59 9.22
CA ARG A 617 -12.38 29.08 7.86
C ARG A 617 -11.81 30.01 6.77
N GLU A 618 -11.87 31.29 6.97
CA GLU A 618 -11.62 32.31 5.93
C GLU A 618 -10.18 32.88 5.90
N ASN A 619 -9.40 32.69 6.97
CA ASN A 619 -8.07 33.31 7.09
C ASN A 619 -7.00 32.28 7.38
N GLY A 620 -6.17 31.91 6.49
CA GLY A 620 -5.15 30.87 6.51
C GLY A 620 -4.33 30.56 7.78
N GLU A 621 -4.37 31.36 8.83
CA GLU A 621 -3.63 31.13 10.08
C GLU A 621 -4.32 30.07 10.95
N THR A 622 -3.55 29.09 11.41
CA THR A 622 -4.02 28.00 12.28
C THR A 622 -3.15 27.90 13.53
N SER A 623 -3.75 27.46 14.62
CA SER A 623 -3.03 27.01 15.82
C SER A 623 -3.19 25.50 15.96
N TYR A 624 -2.35 24.84 16.75
CA TYR A 624 -2.53 23.43 17.02
C TYR A 624 -2.33 23.13 18.50
N LEU A 625 -3.12 22.15 18.99
CA LEU A 625 -2.96 21.51 20.30
C LEU A 625 -2.20 20.21 20.08
N ALA A 626 -1.04 20.07 20.70
CA ALA A 626 -0.26 18.83 20.71
C ALA A 626 -0.47 18.12 22.03
N ILE A 627 -0.87 16.84 21.97
CA ILE A 627 -1.18 15.97 23.12
C ILE A 627 -0.26 14.76 23.03
N GLY A 628 0.76 14.68 23.89
CA GLY A 628 1.69 13.55 23.94
C GLY A 628 1.16 12.42 24.86
N PHE A 629 1.34 11.17 24.42
CA PHE A 629 0.94 9.98 25.16
C PHE A 629 2.14 9.29 25.84
N THR A 630 1.91 8.59 26.93
CA THR A 630 2.94 7.86 27.68
C THR A 630 3.36 6.56 26.98
N HIS A 631 4.58 6.07 27.24
CA HIS A 631 5.10 4.84 26.64
C HIS A 631 4.49 3.52 27.15
N GLY A 632 3.73 3.53 28.21
CA GLY A 632 3.22 2.31 28.84
C GLY A 632 1.70 2.17 28.91
N GLY A 633 0.97 3.06 28.30
CA GLY A 633 -0.48 3.04 28.35
C GLY A 633 -1.11 4.33 27.84
N ALA A 634 -2.39 4.30 27.58
CA ALA A 634 -3.12 5.42 27.04
C ALA A 634 -3.41 6.48 28.11
N THR A 635 -2.38 7.15 28.59
CA THR A 635 -2.55 8.34 29.46
C THR A 635 -1.82 9.52 28.82
N ILE A 636 -2.39 10.70 29.02
CA ILE A 636 -1.79 11.95 28.51
C ILE A 636 -0.57 12.27 29.36
N LYS A 637 0.57 12.42 28.69
CA LYS A 637 1.84 12.85 29.27
C LYS A 637 1.91 14.35 29.41
N GLU A 638 1.53 15.05 28.34
CA GLU A 638 1.56 16.50 28.25
C GLU A 638 0.55 16.98 27.20
N ALA A 639 0.04 18.18 27.37
CA ALA A 639 -0.73 18.88 26.36
C ALA A 639 -0.26 20.32 26.26
N ARG A 640 0.05 20.77 25.04
CA ARG A 640 0.56 22.12 24.80
C ARG A 640 -0.08 22.73 23.56
N MET A 641 -0.48 23.99 23.67
CA MET A 641 -0.90 24.77 22.53
C MET A 641 0.32 25.41 21.85
N ALA A 642 0.33 25.39 20.53
CA ALA A 642 1.30 26.12 19.72
C ALA A 642 0.55 26.98 18.69
N VAL A 643 1.04 28.17 18.47
CA VAL A 643 0.49 29.11 17.49
C VAL A 643 1.39 29.17 16.28
N ALA A 644 0.79 29.25 15.10
CA ALA A 644 1.53 29.27 13.84
C ALA A 644 2.21 30.63 13.56
N SER A 645 1.82 31.70 14.29
CA SER A 645 2.32 33.05 14.08
C SER A 645 2.46 33.82 15.39
N GLU A 646 3.49 34.69 15.51
CA GLU A 646 3.71 35.56 16.67
C GLU A 646 2.61 36.62 16.87
N ASN A 647 1.73 36.83 15.90
CA ASN A 647 0.64 37.80 15.96
C ASN A 647 -0.65 37.26 16.55
N MET A 648 -0.71 35.97 16.96
CA MET A 648 -1.89 35.42 17.62
C MET A 648 -1.84 35.65 19.14
N PRO A 649 -2.99 35.82 19.79
CA PRO A 649 -3.03 35.97 21.25
C PRO A 649 -2.45 34.71 21.92
N PRO A 650 -1.85 34.84 23.12
CA PRO A 650 -1.32 33.67 23.83
C PRO A 650 -2.42 32.61 24.01
N PRO A 651 -2.09 31.33 23.80
CA PRO A 651 -3.07 30.26 23.85
C PRO A 651 -3.70 30.17 25.23
N GLY A 652 -5.05 30.09 25.26
CA GLY A 652 -5.80 29.80 26.49
C GLY A 652 -5.62 28.36 26.94
N PRO A 653 -6.12 28.01 28.13
CA PRO A 653 -6.05 26.65 28.63
C PRO A 653 -6.85 25.70 27.72
N ALA A 654 -6.20 24.59 27.32
CA ALA A 654 -6.86 23.46 26.73
C ALA A 654 -7.06 22.39 27.80
N GLU A 655 -8.23 21.79 27.82
CA GLU A 655 -8.52 20.62 28.65
C GLU A 655 -8.64 19.39 27.77
N CYS A 656 -7.98 18.33 28.17
CA CYS A 656 -8.03 17.05 27.44
C CYS A 656 -7.92 15.88 28.39
N MET A 657 -8.73 14.85 28.13
CA MET A 657 -8.74 13.58 28.88
C MET A 657 -8.78 12.40 27.92
N LEU A 658 -8.06 11.36 28.28
CA LEU A 658 -8.02 10.10 27.56
C LEU A 658 -8.28 8.95 28.52
N SER A 659 -9.33 8.19 28.27
CA SER A 659 -9.62 6.88 28.90
C SER A 659 -10.09 5.91 27.81
N ARG A 660 -11.35 5.86 27.48
CA ARG A 660 -11.90 5.07 26.36
C ARG A 660 -11.89 5.86 25.05
N VAL A 661 -12.02 7.16 25.15
CA VAL A 661 -11.97 8.12 24.03
C VAL A 661 -11.04 9.26 24.40
N LEU A 662 -10.51 9.97 23.40
CA LEU A 662 -9.81 11.24 23.67
C LEU A 662 -10.81 12.38 23.54
N GLU A 663 -11.03 13.11 24.61
CA GLU A 663 -11.87 14.28 24.62
C GLU A 663 -11.05 15.54 24.85
N VAL A 664 -11.44 16.60 24.14
CA VAL A 664 -10.72 17.88 24.12
C VAL A 664 -11.68 19.05 24.16
N ARG A 665 -11.37 20.03 24.99
CA ARG A 665 -12.01 21.34 25.03
C ARG A 665 -10.95 22.45 24.81
N VAL A 666 -11.17 23.31 23.85
CA VAL A 666 -10.29 24.45 23.56
C VAL A 666 -11.13 25.70 23.40
N SER A 667 -10.71 26.83 23.98
CA SER A 667 -11.43 28.08 23.81
C SER A 667 -11.31 28.59 22.35
N LEU A 668 -12.42 29.09 21.79
CA LEU A 668 -12.44 29.63 20.42
C LEU A 668 -11.39 30.73 20.20
N PRO A 669 -11.18 31.69 21.13
CA PRO A 669 -10.13 32.69 20.99
C PRO A 669 -8.71 32.09 20.93
N ALA A 670 -8.43 31.00 21.64
CA ALA A 670 -7.14 30.31 21.61
C ALA A 670 -6.81 29.72 20.22
N MET A 671 -7.83 29.49 19.40
CA MET A 671 -7.71 29.04 18.01
C MET A 671 -7.82 30.19 16.99
N GLY A 672 -7.84 31.45 17.46
CA GLY A 672 -8.02 32.60 16.60
C GLY A 672 -9.43 32.76 16.01
N VAL A 673 -10.41 32.03 16.55
CA VAL A 673 -11.79 32.00 16.06
C VAL A 673 -12.68 32.92 16.90
N ARG A 674 -13.51 33.72 16.23
CA ARG A 674 -14.52 34.54 16.87
C ARG A 674 -15.86 33.87 16.86
N ARG A 675 -16.69 34.21 17.83
CA ARG A 675 -18.08 33.75 17.92
C ARG A 675 -18.83 34.03 16.61
N GLY A 676 -19.58 33.04 16.10
CA GLY A 676 -20.29 33.13 14.82
C GLY A 676 -19.42 32.92 13.57
N GLN A 677 -18.11 32.75 13.73
CA GLN A 677 -17.18 32.49 12.63
C GLN A 677 -17.09 30.98 12.34
N GLY A 678 -16.90 30.62 11.07
CA GLY A 678 -16.63 29.23 10.70
C GLY A 678 -15.27 28.76 11.20
N ILE A 679 -15.22 27.51 11.62
CA ILE A 679 -14.00 26.80 12.04
C ILE A 679 -13.65 25.77 10.97
N ARG A 680 -12.36 25.65 10.66
CA ARG A 680 -11.78 24.49 9.99
C ARG A 680 -10.80 23.82 10.92
N PHE A 681 -10.77 22.49 10.91
CA PHE A 681 -9.86 21.74 11.77
C PHE A 681 -9.47 20.40 11.12
N GLN A 682 -8.36 19.83 11.62
CA GLN A 682 -7.84 18.55 11.25
C GLN A 682 -7.20 17.90 12.48
N CYS A 683 -7.34 16.58 12.60
CA CYS A 683 -6.68 15.78 13.63
C CYS A 683 -5.61 14.91 12.99
N SER A 684 -4.44 14.79 13.61
CA SER A 684 -3.38 13.91 13.13
C SER A 684 -2.65 13.26 14.30
N LEU A 685 -2.20 12.02 14.08
CA LEU A 685 -1.39 11.25 15.04
C LEU A 685 0.05 11.19 14.54
N TRP A 686 0.99 11.45 15.42
CA TRP A 686 2.41 11.57 15.09
C TRP A 686 3.25 10.61 15.93
N GLN A 687 4.26 9.99 15.34
CA GLN A 687 5.24 9.17 16.05
C GLN A 687 6.65 9.52 15.57
N GLY A 688 7.55 9.81 16.49
CA GLY A 688 8.93 10.18 16.14
C GLY A 688 9.07 11.40 15.22
N GLY A 689 8.10 12.34 15.27
CA GLY A 689 8.06 13.52 14.38
C GLY A 689 7.42 13.27 13.02
N LEU A 690 6.80 12.10 12.79
CA LEU A 690 6.19 11.69 11.53
C LEU A 690 4.67 11.53 11.67
N PRO A 691 3.86 12.01 10.68
CA PRO A 691 2.42 11.81 10.70
C PRO A 691 2.07 10.36 10.34
N MET A 692 1.47 9.65 11.29
CA MET A 692 1.03 8.26 11.13
C MET A 692 -0.40 8.17 10.61
N ASP A 693 -1.29 9.00 11.14
CA ASP A 693 -2.70 9.06 10.74
C ASP A 693 -3.19 10.50 10.69
N ALA A 694 -4.19 10.79 9.86
CA ALA A 694 -4.81 12.12 9.77
C ALA A 694 -6.29 12.01 9.40
N VAL A 695 -7.13 12.81 10.06
CA VAL A 695 -8.56 12.87 9.85
C VAL A 695 -9.00 14.33 9.69
N PRO A 696 -9.57 14.72 8.55
CA PRO A 696 -9.67 13.95 7.32
C PRO A 696 -8.29 13.71 6.71
N GLN A 697 -8.17 12.70 5.86
CA GLN A 697 -6.90 12.40 5.22
C GLN A 697 -6.45 13.49 4.25
N GLN A 698 -7.40 14.17 3.65
CA GLN A 698 -7.16 15.32 2.76
C GLN A 698 -8.10 16.46 3.10
N GLY A 699 -7.58 17.68 3.09
CA GLY A 699 -8.36 18.87 3.35
C GLY A 699 -8.66 19.10 4.84
N TRP A 700 -9.79 19.72 5.13
CA TRP A 700 -10.20 20.15 6.45
C TRP A 700 -11.64 19.72 6.72
N LEU A 701 -11.95 19.36 7.97
CA LEU A 701 -13.31 19.38 8.48
C LEU A 701 -13.69 20.83 8.77
N GLU A 702 -14.92 21.18 8.43
CA GLU A 702 -15.43 22.54 8.60
C GLU A 702 -16.76 22.52 9.36
N MET A 703 -16.94 23.49 10.24
CA MET A 703 -18.20 23.71 10.92
C MET A 703 -18.45 25.21 11.11
N ARG A 704 -19.69 25.59 11.33
CA ARG A 704 -20.06 26.93 11.80
C ARG A 704 -20.19 26.92 13.30
N THR A 705 -19.69 27.97 13.98
CA THR A 705 -20.03 28.16 15.39
C THR A 705 -21.48 28.64 15.48
N THR A 706 -22.20 28.20 16.49
CA THR A 706 -23.59 28.61 16.71
C THR A 706 -23.68 30.12 16.91
N ASP A 707 -24.56 30.76 16.14
CA ASP A 707 -24.95 32.15 16.33
C ASP A 707 -26.32 32.17 17.04
N PRO A 708 -26.40 32.55 18.31
CA PRO A 708 -27.67 32.60 19.05
C PRO A 708 -28.72 33.53 18.45
N ALA A 709 -28.30 34.51 17.65
CA ALA A 709 -29.23 35.43 17.02
C ALA A 709 -30.09 34.80 15.89
N ARG A 710 -29.74 33.58 15.45
CA ARG A 710 -30.50 32.83 14.44
C ARG A 710 -31.38 31.72 15.01
N MET A 711 -31.40 31.52 16.32
CA MET A 711 -32.29 30.55 16.95
C MET A 711 -33.63 31.14 17.39
N GLU A 712 -33.86 32.46 17.17
CA GLU A 712 -35.15 33.13 17.47
C GLU A 712 -35.97 33.44 16.21
N GLU A 713 -35.57 33.02 15.03
CA GLU A 713 -36.40 32.97 13.81
C GLU A 713 -36.82 31.51 13.51
#